data_f5baef6fce596cfbd11217ddbaefb8f7
#
_entry.id   f5baef6fce596cfbd11217ddbaefb8f7
#
_cell.length_a   1.000
_cell.length_b   1.000
_cell.length_c   1.000
_cell.angle_alpha   90.00
_cell.angle_beta   90.00
_cell.angle_gamma   90.00
#
_symmetry.space_group_name_H-M   'P 1'
#
loop_
_entity.id
_entity.type
_entity.pdbx_description
1 polymer ?
#
loop_
_entity_poly.entity_id
_entity_poly.type
_entity_poly.pdbx_seq_one_letter_code
_entity_poly.pdbx_strand_id
1 'polypeptide(L)'
;MSHGPVHGTWEPAPAARWEDGFLSGNGHHGVCVFGDPNEEQVVVNHHTLVRPNGGEHARPPRLADQLALLQDRLLAGDRTAAEGFTDGRPLQWVQPFHPGFRIRLTRSGEGANAGYRRDVDFNSGEVTAVAGGFRSRVFVSRADDVIVHEITADGDLDIRLDHRLPGAPAGLRVGHGALLTPEGALLSLRARYPDSDRAYTGVTLVAVLDGRTELLPPGVRVTGARTVLLLTRVLRHTDEADVIAEARLLQRLLEGTATEHGTQSPYDDLLLARHLPLHRTAYQRVTLDLGADPADRALPGSELLTRPDSPALLERLFAAGRYHLLSSSGLLPPRLTGLWTGDWNTAWSGAFTTNANLNLQTASAPAAALPEVTEALAGFVAGQLPHWRENARAIFGARGVVAPSHTDGESGLTYHFSREYPLHLWTAGADWLLKPLVDHDEMRGERDPRTAAALAETAAFYEDFLTRTDADGHLVVVPSYSPENRPANAGWGALNAAMDLSAARHALLTAADYHPEQGEKWQKLAERLPPHRINADGALAEWAWPGLDDTYDHRHLSHLYGVWPLDEINPYDTPGLAAAARRALELRGAENHSAHGHLHHALIAARLRDAGRAAHALRQVLGGDFFHASLMSAHYPRRDVYNADAAHTLPGVLIEMLVQSTPDRLVLLPAVPDSCPTGELRGVRTRFGAEIDLSWTPDGARAVVKPSRTHRIDLRTSSGAQPLDLVAGEDRVLTLRTR
;
A
#
# COMPACT_ATOMS: atom_id res chain seq x y z
N MET A 1 -13.06 7.61 33.56
CA MET A 1 -12.54 6.56 32.68
C MET A 1 -11.90 7.25 31.51
N SER A 2 -10.58 7.18 31.35
CA SER A 2 -9.91 7.67 30.15
C SER A 2 -10.32 6.79 28.99
N HIS A 3 -11.17 7.28 28.12
CA HIS A 3 -11.47 6.56 26.88
C HIS A 3 -10.24 6.67 25.98
N GLY A 4 -9.53 5.56 25.78
CA GLY A 4 -8.40 5.44 24.86
C GLY A 4 -8.78 5.75 23.40
N PRO A 5 -7.82 5.66 22.46
CA PRO A 5 -8.07 5.89 21.04
C PRO A 5 -9.23 5.06 20.49
N VAL A 6 -10.00 5.62 19.57
CA VAL A 6 -11.11 4.91 18.91
C VAL A 6 -10.56 4.10 17.74
N HIS A 7 -10.78 2.81 17.78
CA HIS A 7 -10.41 1.87 16.71
C HIS A 7 -11.57 1.65 15.73
N GLY A 8 -11.99 2.71 15.07
CA GLY A 8 -13.10 2.70 14.12
C GLY A 8 -13.51 4.11 13.72
N THR A 9 -14.53 4.21 12.87
CA THR A 9 -15.18 5.49 12.53
C THR A 9 -16.66 5.27 12.28
N TRP A 10 -17.42 6.35 12.34
CA TRP A 10 -18.86 6.30 12.12
C TRP A 10 -19.38 7.53 11.36
N GLU A 11 -20.55 7.38 10.71
CA GLU A 11 -21.23 8.45 9.99
C GLU A 11 -22.74 8.46 10.31
N PRO A 12 -23.37 9.66 10.38
CA PRO A 12 -24.78 9.81 10.66
C PRO A 12 -25.68 9.68 9.40
N ALA A 13 -25.09 9.37 8.24
CA ALA A 13 -25.80 9.25 6.97
C ALA A 13 -25.20 8.12 6.11
N PRO A 14 -26.01 7.50 5.22
CA PRO A 14 -25.50 6.56 4.22
C PRO A 14 -24.46 7.19 3.29
N ALA A 15 -23.61 6.37 2.68
CA ALA A 15 -22.72 6.84 1.64
C ALA A 15 -23.51 7.17 0.36
N ALA A 16 -23.26 8.35 -0.19
CA ALA A 16 -23.82 8.74 -1.48
C ALA A 16 -22.98 8.23 -2.66
N ARG A 17 -21.71 7.98 -2.42
CA ARG A 17 -20.70 7.57 -3.40
C ARG A 17 -19.90 6.39 -2.86
N TRP A 18 -19.34 5.56 -3.75
CA TRP A 18 -18.56 4.40 -3.34
C TRP A 18 -17.28 4.77 -2.57
N GLU A 19 -16.68 5.93 -2.85
CA GLU A 19 -15.48 6.44 -2.18
C GLU A 19 -15.73 6.74 -0.69
N ASP A 20 -16.96 7.09 -0.34
CA ASP A 20 -17.39 7.34 1.04
C ASP A 20 -17.95 6.08 1.72
N GLY A 21 -18.11 4.97 0.98
CA GLY A 21 -18.51 3.67 1.52
C GLY A 21 -17.48 3.11 2.50
N PHE A 22 -17.96 2.52 3.62
CA PHE A 22 -17.03 1.89 4.54
C PHE A 22 -16.48 0.59 3.97
N LEU A 23 -15.21 0.32 4.27
CA LEU A 23 -14.41 -0.71 3.65
C LEU A 23 -14.23 -1.91 4.56
N SER A 24 -14.29 -3.12 4.00
CA SER A 24 -13.81 -4.33 4.63
C SER A 24 -13.00 -5.16 3.63
N GLY A 25 -12.05 -5.97 4.12
CA GLY A 25 -11.20 -6.78 3.25
C GLY A 25 -10.33 -7.78 4.03
N ASN A 26 -9.93 -8.84 3.32
CA ASN A 26 -9.04 -9.87 3.86
C ASN A 26 -7.73 -10.00 3.05
N GLY A 27 -7.50 -9.10 2.09
CA GLY A 27 -6.38 -9.16 1.16
C GLY A 27 -6.62 -10.04 -0.07
N HIS A 28 -7.79 -10.65 -0.21
CA HIS A 28 -8.29 -11.36 -1.41
C HIS A 28 -9.53 -10.67 -1.94
N HIS A 29 -10.59 -10.67 -1.13
CA HIS A 29 -11.84 -9.97 -1.37
C HIS A 29 -11.85 -8.63 -0.63
N GLY A 30 -12.48 -7.63 -1.24
CA GLY A 30 -12.75 -6.33 -0.64
C GLY A 30 -14.17 -5.89 -0.93
N VAL A 31 -14.76 -5.14 -0.01
CA VAL A 31 -16.10 -4.56 -0.20
C VAL A 31 -16.14 -3.10 0.18
N CYS A 32 -16.97 -2.31 -0.58
CA CYS A 32 -17.38 -0.96 -0.20
C CYS A 32 -18.86 -1.01 0.16
N VAL A 33 -19.19 -0.68 1.39
CA VAL A 33 -20.54 -0.80 1.96
C VAL A 33 -21.16 0.61 2.09
N PHE A 34 -22.30 0.83 1.46
CA PHE A 34 -22.97 2.15 1.46
C PHE A 34 -23.76 2.39 2.74
N GLY A 35 -24.39 1.35 3.28
CA GLY A 35 -25.17 1.42 4.51
C GLY A 35 -26.56 2.04 4.34
N ASP A 36 -27.17 2.02 3.14
CA ASP A 36 -28.52 2.56 2.94
C ASP A 36 -29.58 1.55 3.40
N PRO A 37 -30.43 1.89 4.38
CA PRO A 37 -31.42 0.96 4.93
C PRO A 37 -32.55 0.60 3.98
N ASN A 38 -32.76 1.37 2.90
CA ASN A 38 -33.83 1.13 1.92
C ASN A 38 -33.29 0.53 0.62
N GLU A 39 -32.07 0.94 0.23
CA GLU A 39 -31.39 0.45 -0.98
C GLU A 39 -29.90 0.18 -0.68
N GLU A 40 -29.64 -0.84 0.11
CA GLU A 40 -28.26 -1.22 0.44
C GLU A 40 -27.48 -1.65 -0.81
N GLN A 41 -26.26 -1.15 -0.90
CA GLN A 41 -25.33 -1.48 -1.97
C GLN A 41 -24.00 -1.90 -1.36
N VAL A 42 -23.50 -3.07 -1.76
CA VAL A 42 -22.18 -3.56 -1.41
C VAL A 42 -21.40 -3.83 -2.69
N VAL A 43 -20.43 -2.98 -3.02
CA VAL A 43 -19.56 -3.18 -4.18
C VAL A 43 -18.51 -4.22 -3.84
N VAL A 44 -18.39 -5.25 -4.66
CA VAL A 44 -17.52 -6.40 -4.46
C VAL A 44 -16.28 -6.29 -5.35
N ASN A 45 -15.12 -6.43 -4.74
CA ASN A 45 -13.81 -6.41 -5.38
C ASN A 45 -13.04 -7.69 -5.06
N HIS A 46 -12.08 -8.04 -5.92
CA HIS A 46 -11.12 -9.11 -5.68
C HIS A 46 -9.79 -8.76 -6.37
N HIS A 47 -8.65 -9.07 -5.77
CA HIS A 47 -7.33 -8.70 -6.31
C HIS A 47 -7.07 -9.16 -7.75
N THR A 48 -7.68 -10.26 -8.18
CA THR A 48 -7.52 -10.80 -9.54
C THR A 48 -8.39 -10.11 -10.59
N LEU A 49 -9.28 -9.20 -10.20
CA LEU A 49 -10.17 -8.51 -11.14
C LEU A 49 -9.43 -7.40 -11.89
N VAL A 50 -8.61 -7.81 -12.84
CA VAL A 50 -7.89 -6.98 -13.78
C VAL A 50 -8.36 -7.33 -15.17
N ARG A 51 -8.56 -6.33 -16.02
CA ARG A 51 -8.87 -6.56 -17.42
C ARG A 51 -7.73 -7.33 -18.09
N PRO A 52 -8.02 -8.41 -18.86
CA PRO A 52 -6.98 -9.21 -19.49
C PRO A 52 -6.09 -8.40 -20.43
N ASN A 53 -4.79 -8.69 -20.42
CA ASN A 53 -3.85 -8.17 -21.40
C ASN A 53 -3.99 -8.87 -22.75
N GLY A 54 -3.91 -8.14 -23.85
CA GLY A 54 -3.72 -8.72 -25.17
C GLY A 54 -2.27 -9.20 -25.35
N GLY A 55 -2.07 -10.41 -25.87
CA GLY A 55 -0.75 -11.04 -25.92
C GLY A 55 0.34 -10.24 -26.64
N GLU A 56 0.02 -9.45 -27.68
CA GLU A 56 1.00 -8.64 -28.40
C GLU A 56 1.39 -7.34 -27.67
N HIS A 57 0.53 -6.85 -26.81
CA HIS A 57 0.77 -5.63 -26.06
C HIS A 57 1.64 -5.87 -24.82
N ALA A 58 1.61 -7.08 -24.26
CA ALA A 58 2.36 -7.44 -23.08
C ALA A 58 3.79 -7.89 -23.43
N ARG A 59 4.61 -7.00 -23.99
CA ARG A 59 6.03 -7.26 -24.25
C ARG A 59 6.87 -6.01 -24.03
N PRO A 60 8.09 -6.12 -23.48
CA PRO A 60 8.98 -4.98 -23.33
C PRO A 60 9.48 -4.49 -24.69
N PRO A 61 9.94 -3.25 -24.80
CA PRO A 61 10.61 -2.76 -26.02
C PRO A 61 11.96 -3.49 -26.18
N ARG A 62 12.33 -3.78 -27.43
CA ARG A 62 13.61 -4.43 -27.75
C ARG A 62 14.63 -3.37 -28.13
N LEU A 63 15.46 -2.96 -27.17
CA LEU A 63 16.36 -1.83 -27.29
C LEU A 63 17.83 -2.18 -27.02
N ALA A 64 18.12 -3.41 -26.61
CA ALA A 64 19.45 -3.85 -26.19
C ALA A 64 20.55 -3.54 -27.21
N ASP A 65 20.30 -3.75 -28.50
CA ASP A 65 21.27 -3.49 -29.57
C ASP A 65 21.60 -2.00 -29.75
N GLN A 66 20.76 -1.11 -29.22
CA GLN A 66 20.95 0.36 -29.28
C GLN A 66 21.66 0.92 -28.06
N LEU A 67 21.77 0.14 -26.96
CA LEU A 67 22.24 0.64 -25.67
C LEU A 67 23.66 1.19 -25.73
N ALA A 68 24.59 0.47 -26.33
CA ALA A 68 26.00 0.90 -26.40
C ALA A 68 26.16 2.25 -27.12
N LEU A 69 25.46 2.43 -28.24
CA LEU A 69 25.45 3.70 -28.98
C LEU A 69 24.81 4.83 -28.14
N LEU A 70 23.72 4.56 -27.43
CA LEU A 70 23.09 5.54 -26.53
C LEU A 70 24.06 5.98 -25.44
N GLN A 71 24.72 5.03 -24.77
CA GLN A 71 25.69 5.30 -23.72
C GLN A 71 26.83 6.19 -24.23
N ASP A 72 27.42 5.87 -25.38
CA ASP A 72 28.51 6.64 -25.98
C ASP A 72 28.08 8.07 -26.37
N ARG A 73 26.85 8.24 -26.92
CA ARG A 73 26.32 9.58 -27.24
C ARG A 73 26.07 10.43 -25.99
N LEU A 74 25.47 9.86 -24.94
CA LEU A 74 25.23 10.59 -23.68
C LEU A 74 26.58 11.02 -23.04
N LEU A 75 27.57 10.13 -22.99
CA LEU A 75 28.91 10.42 -22.47
C LEU A 75 29.64 11.46 -23.34
N ALA A 76 29.41 11.51 -24.65
CA ALA A 76 29.91 12.54 -25.53
C ALA A 76 29.22 13.91 -25.42
N GLY A 77 28.20 14.01 -24.54
CA GLY A 77 27.48 15.28 -24.25
C GLY A 77 26.21 15.50 -25.08
N ASP A 78 25.73 14.50 -25.83
CA ASP A 78 24.42 14.58 -26.50
C ASP A 78 23.30 14.42 -25.48
N ARG A 79 22.82 15.53 -24.95
CA ARG A 79 21.85 15.61 -23.85
C ARG A 79 20.43 15.18 -24.21
N THR A 80 20.16 14.90 -25.49
CA THR A 80 18.85 14.47 -26.01
C THR A 80 18.87 13.04 -26.57
N ALA A 81 20.00 12.36 -26.52
CA ALA A 81 20.20 11.06 -27.14
C ALA A 81 19.17 10.01 -26.66
N ALA A 82 18.78 10.07 -25.38
CA ALA A 82 17.85 9.10 -24.79
C ALA A 82 16.40 9.23 -25.30
N GLU A 83 16.01 10.38 -25.88
CA GLU A 83 14.68 10.57 -26.44
C GLU A 83 14.37 9.64 -27.62
N GLY A 84 15.40 9.14 -28.29
CA GLY A 84 15.28 8.16 -29.37
C GLY A 84 15.35 6.69 -28.92
N PHE A 85 15.57 6.43 -27.64
CA PHE A 85 15.68 5.07 -27.11
C PHE A 85 14.31 4.46 -26.86
N THR A 86 13.58 4.24 -27.94
CA THR A 86 12.24 3.63 -27.99
C THR A 86 12.14 2.70 -29.19
N ASP A 87 11.15 1.82 -29.21
CA ASP A 87 10.85 0.96 -30.37
C ASP A 87 9.73 1.53 -31.26
N GLY A 88 9.38 2.81 -31.05
CA GLY A 88 8.40 3.52 -31.89
C GLY A 88 6.93 3.18 -31.63
N ARG A 89 6.62 2.26 -30.71
CA ARG A 89 5.25 1.99 -30.31
C ARG A 89 4.68 3.17 -29.49
N PRO A 90 3.37 3.45 -29.61
CA PRO A 90 2.75 4.47 -28.76
C PRO A 90 2.77 4.06 -27.28
N LEU A 91 2.64 5.04 -26.39
CA LEU A 91 2.48 4.78 -24.96
C LEU A 91 1.32 3.81 -24.71
N GLN A 92 1.60 2.77 -23.93
CA GLN A 92 0.62 1.79 -23.49
C GLN A 92 0.47 1.88 -21.99
N TRP A 93 -0.77 1.79 -21.52
CA TRP A 93 -1.08 1.68 -20.10
C TRP A 93 -1.27 0.22 -19.71
N VAL A 94 -0.96 -0.10 -18.48
CA VAL A 94 -1.32 -1.39 -17.86
C VAL A 94 -2.83 -1.53 -17.80
N GLN A 95 -3.33 -2.76 -17.75
CA GLN A 95 -4.75 -3.02 -17.75
C GLN A 95 -5.42 -2.60 -16.44
N PRO A 96 -6.64 -2.05 -16.46
CA PRO A 96 -7.28 -1.53 -15.28
C PRO A 96 -7.74 -2.64 -14.33
N PHE A 97 -7.50 -2.40 -13.05
CA PHE A 97 -8.19 -3.03 -11.93
C PHE A 97 -9.63 -2.51 -11.87
N HIS A 98 -10.60 -3.39 -11.60
CA HIS A 98 -12.01 -3.04 -11.68
C HIS A 98 -12.85 -3.77 -10.63
N PRO A 99 -14.05 -3.26 -10.27
CA PRO A 99 -14.99 -3.94 -9.41
C PRO A 99 -15.66 -5.10 -10.14
N GLY A 100 -16.05 -6.16 -9.40
CA GLY A 100 -16.77 -7.28 -9.98
C GLY A 100 -18.23 -6.95 -10.28
N PHE A 101 -18.96 -6.65 -9.22
CA PHE A 101 -20.38 -6.35 -9.23
C PHE A 101 -20.77 -5.68 -7.91
N ARG A 102 -22.01 -5.26 -7.77
CA ARG A 102 -22.60 -4.89 -6.48
C ARG A 102 -23.72 -5.85 -6.10
N ILE A 103 -23.78 -6.18 -4.83
CA ILE A 103 -24.97 -6.78 -4.21
C ILE A 103 -25.93 -5.63 -3.95
N ARG A 104 -27.15 -5.71 -4.47
CA ARG A 104 -28.20 -4.75 -4.20
C ARG A 104 -29.31 -5.41 -3.42
N LEU A 105 -29.69 -4.76 -2.34
CA LEU A 105 -30.84 -5.12 -1.54
C LEU A 105 -31.82 -3.94 -1.54
N THR A 106 -33.06 -4.22 -1.91
CA THR A 106 -34.13 -3.22 -1.84
C THR A 106 -35.17 -3.71 -0.84
N ARG A 107 -35.48 -2.90 0.16
CA ARG A 107 -36.45 -3.22 1.18
C ARG A 107 -37.82 -2.65 0.80
N SER A 108 -38.88 -3.47 0.90
CA SER A 108 -40.25 -3.00 0.75
C SER A 108 -40.76 -2.40 2.08
N GLY A 109 -41.45 -1.26 1.99
CA GLY A 109 -42.01 -0.56 3.13
C GLY A 109 -41.32 0.77 3.46
N GLU A 110 -42.05 1.74 3.96
CA GLU A 110 -41.49 2.99 4.46
C GLU A 110 -40.87 2.76 5.84
N GLY A 111 -39.60 2.37 5.86
CA GLY A 111 -38.85 2.35 7.10
C GLY A 111 -38.46 3.76 7.53
N ALA A 112 -38.82 4.17 8.72
CA ALA A 112 -38.32 5.42 9.28
C ALA A 112 -36.81 5.32 9.45
N ASN A 113 -36.05 6.24 8.85
CA ASN A 113 -34.59 6.38 9.03
C ASN A 113 -34.23 6.94 10.42
N ALA A 114 -35.15 6.81 11.40
CA ALA A 114 -34.94 7.31 12.74
C ALA A 114 -33.73 6.61 13.41
N GLY A 115 -32.83 7.43 13.93
CA GLY A 115 -31.65 6.91 14.63
C GLY A 115 -30.59 6.24 13.70
N TYR A 116 -30.52 6.67 12.43
CA TYR A 116 -29.54 6.14 11.49
C TYR A 116 -28.12 6.35 11.99
N ARG A 117 -27.32 5.30 11.88
CA ARG A 117 -25.89 5.30 12.11
C ARG A 117 -25.22 4.17 11.33
N ARG A 118 -24.08 4.44 10.72
CA ARG A 118 -23.19 3.42 10.19
C ARG A 118 -21.81 3.53 10.84
N ASP A 119 -21.18 2.39 11.07
CA ASP A 119 -19.90 2.26 11.75
C ASP A 119 -19.00 1.27 11.00
N VAL A 120 -17.70 1.45 11.12
CA VAL A 120 -16.70 0.42 10.85
C VAL A 120 -15.82 0.24 12.09
N ASP A 121 -15.71 -0.99 12.57
CA ASP A 121 -14.80 -1.38 13.66
C ASP A 121 -13.51 -1.98 13.08
N PHE A 122 -12.39 -1.30 13.29
CA PHE A 122 -11.09 -1.75 12.79
C PHE A 122 -10.54 -2.99 13.51
N ASN A 123 -11.02 -3.29 14.74
CA ASN A 123 -10.63 -4.50 15.45
C ASN A 123 -11.27 -5.77 14.89
N SER A 124 -12.44 -5.64 14.30
CA SER A 124 -13.18 -6.77 13.72
C SER A 124 -13.25 -6.74 12.20
N GLY A 125 -12.98 -5.59 11.57
CA GLY A 125 -13.21 -5.39 10.15
C GLY A 125 -14.69 -5.39 9.76
N GLU A 126 -15.59 -5.31 10.75
CA GLU A 126 -17.02 -5.31 10.56
C GLU A 126 -17.53 -3.90 10.24
N VAL A 127 -18.33 -3.80 9.19
CA VAL A 127 -19.11 -2.60 8.85
C VAL A 127 -20.57 -2.84 9.27
N THR A 128 -21.14 -1.93 10.03
CA THR A 128 -22.54 -1.98 10.49
C THR A 128 -23.32 -0.76 10.03
N ALA A 129 -24.59 -0.94 9.68
CA ALA A 129 -25.54 0.14 9.49
C ALA A 129 -26.85 -0.20 10.24
N VAL A 130 -27.38 0.78 10.96
CA VAL A 130 -28.62 0.63 11.76
C VAL A 130 -29.54 1.81 11.49
N ALA A 131 -30.82 1.54 11.25
CA ALA A 131 -31.87 2.57 11.14
C ALA A 131 -33.23 1.93 11.41
N GLY A 132 -34.00 2.38 12.35
CA GLY A 132 -35.40 1.92 12.64
C GLY A 132 -35.62 0.44 12.30
N GLY A 133 -35.88 -0.54 12.65
CA GLY A 133 -36.09 -1.93 12.25
C GLY A 133 -35.16 -2.54 11.18
N PHE A 134 -34.07 -1.86 10.80
CA PHE A 134 -33.05 -2.35 9.85
C PHE A 134 -31.68 -2.42 10.52
N ARG A 135 -30.97 -3.54 10.31
CA ARG A 135 -29.56 -3.70 10.65
C ARG A 135 -28.86 -4.49 9.54
N SER A 136 -27.76 -3.93 9.04
CA SER A 136 -26.83 -4.58 8.11
C SER A 136 -25.48 -4.73 8.80
N ARG A 137 -24.83 -5.89 8.64
CA ARG A 137 -23.50 -6.21 9.17
C ARG A 137 -22.70 -6.90 8.08
N VAL A 138 -21.54 -6.36 7.74
CA VAL A 138 -20.69 -6.89 6.66
C VAL A 138 -19.25 -7.00 7.13
N PHE A 139 -18.62 -8.13 6.89
CA PHE A 139 -17.17 -8.27 6.96
C PHE A 139 -16.64 -9.25 5.92
N VAL A 140 -15.32 -9.19 5.65
CA VAL A 140 -14.65 -10.17 4.78
C VAL A 140 -13.80 -11.10 5.65
N SER A 141 -14.17 -12.40 5.69
CA SER A 141 -13.53 -13.38 6.57
C SER A 141 -12.10 -13.69 6.14
N ARG A 142 -11.14 -13.56 7.07
CA ARG A 142 -9.77 -14.01 6.88
C ARG A 142 -9.61 -15.53 7.05
N ALA A 143 -10.52 -16.16 7.79
CA ALA A 143 -10.48 -17.58 8.02
C ALA A 143 -11.05 -18.38 6.85
N ASP A 144 -12.10 -17.86 6.21
CA ASP A 144 -12.93 -18.61 5.27
C ASP A 144 -12.81 -18.08 3.83
N ASP A 145 -12.15 -16.93 3.62
CA ASP A 145 -12.05 -16.24 2.33
C ASP A 145 -13.41 -16.01 1.67
N VAL A 146 -14.35 -15.47 2.43
CA VAL A 146 -15.73 -15.20 2.02
C VAL A 146 -16.19 -13.84 2.51
N ILE A 147 -17.01 -13.16 1.73
CA ILE A 147 -17.75 -11.96 2.15
C ILE A 147 -18.99 -12.42 2.89
N VAL A 148 -19.13 -11.98 4.13
CA VAL A 148 -20.26 -12.30 5.03
C VAL A 148 -21.10 -11.04 5.20
N HIS A 149 -22.41 -11.13 4.89
CA HIS A 149 -23.34 -10.03 5.02
C HIS A 149 -24.64 -10.53 5.68
N GLU A 150 -24.88 -10.07 6.89
CA GLU A 150 -26.12 -10.36 7.62
C GLU A 150 -27.06 -9.14 7.57
N ILE A 151 -28.31 -9.36 7.25
CA ILE A 151 -29.36 -8.35 7.24
C ILE A 151 -30.47 -8.79 8.19
N THR A 152 -30.83 -7.92 9.13
CA THR A 152 -32.04 -8.03 9.92
C THR A 152 -32.94 -6.87 9.53
N ALA A 153 -34.14 -7.15 9.04
CA ALA A 153 -35.04 -6.12 8.55
C ALA A 153 -36.52 -6.49 8.77
N ASP A 154 -37.33 -5.47 9.00
CA ASP A 154 -38.77 -5.58 8.88
C ASP A 154 -39.14 -5.34 7.39
N GLY A 155 -40.03 -6.19 6.83
CA GLY A 155 -40.47 -6.11 5.42
C GLY A 155 -39.77 -7.09 4.50
N ASP A 156 -40.17 -7.07 3.23
CA ASP A 156 -39.60 -7.98 2.22
C ASP A 156 -38.32 -7.40 1.66
N LEU A 157 -37.41 -8.30 1.24
CA LEU A 157 -36.11 -7.96 0.66
C LEU A 157 -35.99 -8.51 -0.76
N ASP A 158 -35.76 -7.63 -1.74
CA ASP A 158 -35.35 -7.99 -3.10
C ASP A 158 -33.83 -7.98 -3.19
N ILE A 159 -33.21 -9.11 -3.50
CA ILE A 159 -31.76 -9.31 -3.51
C ILE A 159 -31.31 -9.69 -4.93
N ARG A 160 -30.30 -8.98 -5.46
CA ARG A 160 -29.73 -9.28 -6.77
C ARG A 160 -28.26 -8.90 -6.87
N LEU A 161 -27.56 -9.55 -7.83
CA LEU A 161 -26.21 -9.16 -8.24
C LEU A 161 -26.32 -8.25 -9.47
N ASP A 162 -25.75 -7.04 -9.38
CA ASP A 162 -25.84 -6.03 -10.45
C ASP A 162 -24.43 -5.69 -10.97
N HIS A 163 -24.19 -5.93 -12.28
CA HIS A 163 -22.94 -5.64 -12.97
C HIS A 163 -22.82 -4.21 -13.48
N ARG A 164 -23.88 -3.43 -13.43
CA ARG A 164 -23.92 -2.09 -14.00
C ARG A 164 -23.19 -1.11 -13.08
N LEU A 165 -21.88 -1.08 -13.25
CA LEU A 165 -20.96 -0.18 -12.55
C LEU A 165 -20.39 0.83 -13.55
N PRO A 166 -20.01 2.03 -13.13
CA PRO A 166 -19.41 3.04 -14.00
C PRO A 166 -18.21 2.49 -14.78
N GLY A 167 -18.03 2.94 -16.02
CA GLY A 167 -16.87 2.62 -16.84
C GLY A 167 -16.81 1.19 -17.38
N ALA A 168 -17.80 0.32 -17.12
CA ALA A 168 -17.80 -1.06 -17.61
C ALA A 168 -17.70 -1.11 -19.16
N PRO A 169 -16.84 -1.97 -19.73
CA PRO A 169 -16.64 -2.02 -21.19
C PRO A 169 -17.90 -2.49 -21.92
N ALA A 170 -18.23 -1.85 -23.04
CA ALA A 170 -19.44 -2.12 -23.81
C ALA A 170 -19.55 -3.58 -24.33
N GLY A 171 -18.41 -4.27 -24.49
CA GLY A 171 -18.37 -5.67 -24.92
C GLY A 171 -18.43 -6.71 -23.81
N LEU A 172 -18.62 -6.30 -22.55
CA LEU A 172 -18.73 -7.22 -21.42
C LEU A 172 -20.01 -8.06 -21.56
N ARG A 173 -19.86 -9.39 -21.62
CA ARG A 173 -21.00 -10.32 -21.75
C ARG A 173 -21.37 -10.86 -20.37
N VAL A 174 -22.55 -10.51 -19.89
CA VAL A 174 -22.99 -10.85 -18.54
C VAL A 174 -24.18 -11.80 -18.57
N GLY A 175 -24.08 -12.90 -17.84
CA GLY A 175 -25.15 -13.85 -17.55
C GLY A 175 -25.46 -13.90 -16.07
N HIS A 176 -26.73 -14.05 -15.73
CA HIS A 176 -27.20 -14.20 -14.36
C HIS A 176 -27.84 -15.57 -14.16
N GLY A 177 -27.62 -16.18 -13.00
CA GLY A 177 -28.31 -17.38 -12.55
C GLY A 177 -28.95 -17.15 -11.19
N ALA A 178 -30.15 -17.72 -10.98
CA ALA A 178 -30.80 -17.79 -9.70
C ALA A 178 -31.51 -19.15 -9.59
N LEU A 179 -31.31 -19.83 -8.45
CA LEU A 179 -31.99 -21.09 -8.17
C LEU A 179 -32.33 -21.17 -6.67
N LEU A 180 -33.43 -21.85 -6.35
CA LEU A 180 -33.81 -22.12 -4.96
C LEU A 180 -32.96 -23.27 -4.41
N THR A 181 -32.58 -23.16 -3.14
CA THR A 181 -31.88 -24.18 -2.36
C THR A 181 -32.62 -24.44 -1.06
N PRO A 182 -32.30 -25.53 -0.33
CA PRO A 182 -32.93 -25.78 0.98
C PRO A 182 -32.72 -24.63 1.97
N GLU A 183 -31.59 -23.91 1.91
CA GLU A 183 -31.24 -22.80 2.79
C GLU A 183 -31.92 -21.50 2.37
N GLY A 184 -32.40 -21.40 1.12
CA GLY A 184 -33.01 -20.20 0.54
C GLY A 184 -32.76 -20.11 -0.96
N ALA A 185 -31.63 -19.52 -1.41
CA ALA A 185 -31.30 -19.39 -2.83
C ALA A 185 -29.81 -19.31 -3.12
N LEU A 186 -29.44 -19.64 -4.36
CA LEU A 186 -28.12 -19.38 -4.91
C LEU A 186 -28.25 -18.39 -6.05
N LEU A 187 -27.49 -17.29 -5.98
CA LEU A 187 -27.35 -16.31 -7.04
C LEU A 187 -25.98 -16.44 -7.69
N SER A 188 -25.91 -16.29 -9.00
CA SER A 188 -24.63 -16.19 -9.71
C SER A 188 -24.66 -15.08 -10.76
N LEU A 189 -23.50 -14.47 -10.99
CA LEU A 189 -23.24 -13.50 -12.03
C LEU A 189 -21.95 -13.89 -12.71
N ARG A 190 -21.99 -14.17 -14.01
CA ARG A 190 -20.80 -14.45 -14.83
C ARG A 190 -20.60 -13.31 -15.82
N ALA A 191 -19.39 -12.74 -15.82
CA ALA A 191 -19.01 -11.70 -16.77
C ALA A 191 -17.79 -12.15 -17.58
N ARG A 192 -17.92 -12.22 -18.91
CA ARG A 192 -16.84 -12.54 -19.83
C ARG A 192 -16.28 -11.27 -20.44
N TYR A 193 -14.96 -11.13 -20.36
CA TYR A 193 -14.27 -9.97 -20.91
C TYR A 193 -14.37 -9.93 -22.44
N PRO A 194 -14.45 -8.72 -23.04
CA PRO A 194 -14.35 -8.58 -24.49
C PRO A 194 -12.98 -9.05 -24.97
N ASP A 195 -12.94 -9.67 -26.13
CA ASP A 195 -11.73 -10.12 -26.82
C ASP A 195 -10.81 -11.02 -26.00
N SER A 196 -11.40 -11.81 -25.08
CA SER A 196 -10.69 -12.72 -24.19
C SER A 196 -11.50 -13.99 -23.91
N ASP A 197 -10.80 -15.08 -23.64
CA ASP A 197 -11.38 -16.33 -23.13
C ASP A 197 -11.65 -16.26 -21.61
N ARG A 198 -11.09 -15.27 -20.92
CA ARG A 198 -11.23 -15.09 -19.47
C ARG A 198 -12.59 -14.51 -19.08
N ALA A 199 -13.04 -14.92 -17.91
CA ALA A 199 -14.25 -14.45 -17.27
C ALA A 199 -14.05 -14.36 -15.75
N TYR A 200 -14.98 -13.71 -15.07
CA TYR A 200 -15.12 -13.84 -13.63
C TYR A 200 -16.54 -14.21 -13.27
N THR A 201 -16.70 -14.86 -12.13
CA THR A 201 -18.02 -15.28 -11.63
C THR A 201 -18.14 -14.91 -10.17
N GLY A 202 -19.21 -14.17 -9.83
CA GLY A 202 -19.66 -13.98 -8.46
C GLY A 202 -20.69 -15.06 -8.12
N VAL A 203 -20.57 -15.63 -6.92
CA VAL A 203 -21.52 -16.61 -6.37
C VAL A 203 -21.94 -16.15 -5.01
N THR A 204 -23.25 -16.06 -4.76
CA THR A 204 -23.82 -15.65 -3.49
C THR A 204 -24.85 -16.68 -3.03
N LEU A 205 -24.60 -17.33 -1.88
CA LEU A 205 -25.60 -18.11 -1.17
C LEU A 205 -26.43 -17.17 -0.29
N VAL A 206 -27.74 -17.18 -0.50
CA VAL A 206 -28.73 -16.46 0.31
C VAL A 206 -29.34 -17.45 1.27
N ALA A 207 -28.93 -17.43 2.53
CA ALA A 207 -29.51 -18.27 3.57
C ALA A 207 -30.57 -17.48 4.36
N VAL A 208 -31.74 -18.07 4.48
CA VAL A 208 -32.92 -17.44 5.11
C VAL A 208 -33.25 -18.22 6.38
N LEU A 209 -33.16 -17.54 7.52
CA LEU A 209 -33.48 -18.13 8.84
C LEU A 209 -34.97 -18.02 9.00
N ASP A 210 -35.89 -18.16 8.86
CA ASP A 210 -37.36 -17.94 8.93
C ASP A 210 -37.88 -17.07 7.77
N GLY A 211 -38.75 -17.59 6.98
CA GLY A 211 -39.36 -16.89 5.87
C GLY A 211 -39.46 -17.73 4.61
N ARG A 212 -39.75 -17.08 3.50
CA ARG A 212 -39.90 -17.72 2.18
C ARG A 212 -39.04 -17.01 1.15
N THR A 213 -38.45 -17.77 0.27
CA THR A 213 -37.69 -17.27 -0.86
C THR A 213 -38.41 -17.64 -2.16
N GLU A 214 -38.57 -16.67 -3.05
CA GLU A 214 -39.10 -16.85 -4.38
C GLU A 214 -38.18 -16.26 -5.43
N LEU A 215 -38.15 -16.86 -6.63
CA LEU A 215 -37.35 -16.32 -7.73
C LEU A 215 -37.96 -15.02 -8.25
N LEU A 216 -37.14 -13.98 -8.33
CA LEU A 216 -37.44 -12.68 -8.93
C LEU A 216 -36.30 -12.33 -9.92
N PRO A 217 -36.24 -12.96 -11.10
CA PRO A 217 -35.09 -12.81 -11.99
C PRO A 217 -34.73 -11.35 -12.30
N PRO A 218 -33.43 -10.97 -12.24
CA PRO A 218 -32.25 -11.86 -12.08
C PRO A 218 -31.85 -12.13 -10.62
N GLY A 219 -32.73 -11.95 -9.67
CA GLY A 219 -32.48 -12.13 -8.23
C GLY A 219 -33.55 -12.97 -7.55
N VAL A 220 -33.76 -12.70 -6.28
CA VAL A 220 -34.76 -13.35 -5.43
C VAL A 220 -35.47 -12.33 -4.52
N ARG A 221 -36.69 -12.66 -4.15
CA ARG A 221 -37.45 -11.99 -3.10
C ARG A 221 -37.51 -12.87 -1.87
N VAL A 222 -37.21 -12.31 -0.72
CA VAL A 222 -37.35 -12.93 0.59
C VAL A 222 -38.46 -12.25 1.33
N THR A 223 -39.45 -13.04 1.79
CA THR A 223 -40.65 -12.54 2.49
C THR A 223 -40.79 -13.16 3.87
N GLY A 224 -41.17 -12.35 4.84
CA GLY A 224 -41.42 -12.80 6.22
C GLY A 224 -40.18 -13.32 6.97
N ALA A 225 -38.97 -13.11 6.44
CA ALA A 225 -37.73 -13.45 7.12
C ALA A 225 -37.34 -12.32 8.07
N ARG A 226 -36.91 -12.67 9.27
CA ARG A 226 -36.33 -11.72 10.21
C ARG A 226 -34.86 -11.48 9.96
N THR A 227 -34.13 -12.52 9.55
CA THR A 227 -32.70 -12.48 9.31
C THR A 227 -32.35 -13.21 8.02
N VAL A 228 -31.54 -12.56 7.18
CA VAL A 228 -30.99 -13.11 5.93
C VAL A 228 -29.48 -13.01 5.99
N LEU A 229 -28.79 -14.12 5.67
CA LEU A 229 -27.35 -14.19 5.60
C LEU A 229 -26.90 -14.41 4.15
N LEU A 230 -26.03 -13.56 3.66
CA LEU A 230 -25.41 -13.69 2.34
C LEU A 230 -23.94 -14.09 2.50
N LEU A 231 -23.55 -15.17 1.83
CA LEU A 231 -22.15 -15.60 1.70
C LEU A 231 -21.73 -15.47 0.25
N THR A 232 -20.74 -14.60 -0.03
CA THR A 232 -20.36 -14.25 -1.39
C THR A 232 -18.88 -14.52 -1.66
N ARG A 233 -18.59 -15.11 -2.82
CA ARG A 233 -17.24 -15.25 -3.37
C ARG A 233 -17.16 -14.76 -4.81
N VAL A 234 -15.94 -14.38 -5.22
CA VAL A 234 -15.62 -14.02 -6.61
C VAL A 234 -14.46 -14.88 -7.10
N LEU A 235 -14.58 -15.37 -8.30
CA LEU A 235 -13.60 -16.22 -8.96
C LEU A 235 -13.30 -15.66 -10.35
N ARG A 236 -12.03 -15.50 -10.68
CA ARG A 236 -11.60 -15.24 -12.05
C ARG A 236 -11.07 -16.53 -12.66
N HIS A 237 -11.46 -16.82 -13.89
CA HIS A 237 -11.20 -18.12 -14.52
C HIS A 237 -11.09 -18.01 -16.05
N THR A 238 -10.50 -19.02 -16.68
CA THR A 238 -10.47 -19.22 -18.15
C THR A 238 -11.57 -20.18 -18.58
N ASP A 239 -11.68 -21.30 -17.88
CA ASP A 239 -12.73 -22.29 -18.11
C ASP A 239 -14.06 -21.88 -17.46
N GLU A 240 -15.08 -22.73 -17.55
CA GLU A 240 -16.32 -22.48 -16.82
C GLU A 240 -16.13 -22.65 -15.32
N ALA A 241 -16.53 -21.65 -14.53
CA ALA A 241 -16.55 -21.79 -13.08
C ALA A 241 -17.59 -22.83 -12.67
N ASP A 242 -17.22 -23.77 -11.82
CA ASP A 242 -18.17 -24.71 -11.22
C ASP A 242 -18.96 -24.02 -10.10
N VAL A 243 -20.03 -23.33 -10.48
CA VAL A 243 -20.93 -22.61 -9.55
C VAL A 243 -21.50 -23.56 -8.50
N ILE A 244 -21.71 -24.85 -8.82
CA ILE A 244 -22.24 -25.83 -7.88
C ILE A 244 -21.18 -26.23 -6.85
N ALA A 245 -19.91 -26.38 -7.24
CA ALA A 245 -18.83 -26.63 -6.31
C ALA A 245 -18.66 -25.47 -5.33
N GLU A 246 -18.72 -24.23 -5.83
CA GLU A 246 -18.69 -23.02 -4.99
C GLU A 246 -19.90 -22.96 -4.04
N ALA A 247 -21.09 -23.24 -4.54
CA ALA A 247 -22.29 -23.32 -3.71
C ALA A 247 -22.12 -24.31 -2.55
N ARG A 248 -21.61 -25.51 -2.82
CA ARG A 248 -21.33 -26.53 -1.80
C ARG A 248 -20.28 -26.06 -0.79
N LEU A 249 -19.26 -25.29 -1.25
CA LEU A 249 -18.28 -24.70 -0.33
C LEU A 249 -18.96 -23.70 0.62
N LEU A 250 -19.79 -22.81 0.09
CA LEU A 250 -20.53 -21.83 0.89
C LEU A 250 -21.52 -22.52 1.86
N GLN A 251 -22.21 -23.59 1.40
CA GLN A 251 -23.11 -24.38 2.26
C GLN A 251 -22.36 -25.03 3.43
N ARG A 252 -21.17 -25.61 3.18
CA ARG A 252 -20.34 -26.19 4.25
C ARG A 252 -19.93 -25.19 5.33
N LEU A 253 -19.82 -23.89 5.01
CA LEU A 253 -19.52 -22.86 6.00
C LEU A 253 -20.65 -22.69 7.01
N LEU A 254 -21.87 -23.11 6.66
CA LEU A 254 -23.05 -23.10 7.53
C LEU A 254 -23.27 -24.43 8.24
N GLU A 255 -22.57 -25.50 7.83
CA GLU A 255 -22.65 -26.80 8.50
C GLU A 255 -22.05 -26.70 9.91
N GLY A 256 -22.79 -27.18 10.91
CA GLY A 256 -22.41 -27.06 12.31
C GLY A 256 -23.22 -26.04 13.11
N THR A 257 -24.02 -25.20 12.43
CA THR A 257 -24.93 -24.27 13.11
C THR A 257 -26.26 -24.94 13.55
N ALA A 258 -26.57 -26.10 13.01
CA ALA A 258 -27.82 -26.80 13.24
C ALA A 258 -27.85 -27.65 14.53
N THR A 259 -26.78 -27.72 15.31
CA THR A 259 -26.68 -28.55 16.49
C THR A 259 -26.55 -27.74 17.77
N GLU A 260 -27.60 -27.71 18.54
CA GLU A 260 -27.72 -27.57 19.99
C GLU A 260 -28.35 -26.32 20.60
N HIS A 261 -28.38 -25.13 19.93
CA HIS A 261 -29.03 -23.95 20.54
C HIS A 261 -29.85 -23.16 19.53
N GLY A 262 -31.08 -23.41 19.40
CA GLY A 262 -32.04 -22.98 18.37
C GLY A 262 -32.39 -21.50 18.29
N THR A 263 -31.48 -20.54 18.47
CA THR A 263 -31.80 -19.10 18.35
C THR A 263 -30.62 -18.17 17.96
N GLN A 264 -29.40 -18.65 17.74
CA GLN A 264 -28.25 -17.80 17.43
C GLN A 264 -27.94 -17.80 15.93
N SER A 265 -27.58 -16.60 15.41
CA SER A 265 -27.19 -16.43 14.01
C SER A 265 -25.84 -17.09 13.74
N PRO A 266 -25.69 -17.85 12.63
CA PRO A 266 -24.37 -18.35 12.16
C PRO A 266 -23.30 -17.27 12.00
N TYR A 267 -23.70 -16.02 11.89
CA TYR A 267 -22.81 -14.88 11.74
C TYR A 267 -21.83 -14.75 12.93
N ASP A 268 -22.35 -14.64 14.15
CA ASP A 268 -21.51 -14.35 15.32
C ASP A 268 -20.74 -15.61 15.80
N ASP A 269 -21.44 -16.70 15.99
CA ASP A 269 -20.89 -17.88 16.68
C ASP A 269 -19.96 -18.72 15.80
N LEU A 270 -20.08 -18.61 14.49
CA LEU A 270 -19.32 -19.43 13.57
C LEU A 270 -18.37 -18.60 12.70
N LEU A 271 -18.89 -17.67 11.89
CA LEU A 271 -18.11 -16.96 10.88
C LEU A 271 -17.26 -15.85 11.49
N LEU A 272 -17.85 -14.99 12.30
CA LEU A 272 -17.12 -13.90 12.95
C LEU A 272 -16.14 -14.46 14.01
N ALA A 273 -16.54 -15.47 14.78
CA ALA A 273 -15.70 -16.09 15.79
C ALA A 273 -14.40 -16.69 15.22
N ARG A 274 -14.43 -17.25 14.00
CA ARG A 274 -13.22 -17.76 13.31
C ARG A 274 -12.35 -16.63 12.76
N HIS A 275 -12.96 -15.55 12.29
CA HIS A 275 -12.29 -14.39 11.71
C HIS A 275 -11.54 -13.56 12.76
N LEU A 276 -12.19 -13.27 13.88
CA LEU A 276 -11.71 -12.32 14.91
C LEU A 276 -10.29 -12.59 15.41
N PRO A 277 -9.89 -13.82 15.79
CA PRO A 277 -8.54 -14.07 16.31
C PRO A 277 -7.47 -13.69 15.29
N LEU A 278 -7.68 -13.98 14.02
CA LEU A 278 -6.71 -13.69 12.94
C LEU A 278 -6.61 -12.18 12.69
N HIS A 279 -7.75 -11.53 12.53
CA HIS A 279 -7.79 -10.10 12.20
C HIS A 279 -7.33 -9.22 13.37
N ARG A 280 -7.89 -9.45 14.56
CA ARG A 280 -7.61 -8.64 15.75
C ARG A 280 -6.15 -8.74 16.18
N THR A 281 -5.59 -9.95 16.19
CA THR A 281 -4.17 -10.15 16.54
C THR A 281 -3.26 -9.38 15.59
N ALA A 282 -3.52 -9.40 14.28
CA ALA A 282 -2.72 -8.67 13.31
C ALA A 282 -2.86 -7.15 13.48
N TYR A 283 -4.08 -6.67 13.64
CA TYR A 283 -4.37 -5.25 13.74
C TYR A 283 -3.80 -4.61 15.02
N GLN A 284 -3.91 -5.26 16.18
CA GLN A 284 -3.55 -4.71 17.49
C GLN A 284 -2.06 -4.74 17.84
N ARG A 285 -1.19 -5.29 16.98
CA ARG A 285 0.26 -5.39 17.28
C ARG A 285 0.93 -4.05 17.52
N VAL A 286 0.46 -2.98 16.88
CA VAL A 286 0.98 -1.61 17.10
C VAL A 286 -0.17 -0.66 17.33
N THR A 287 -0.05 0.16 18.40
CA THR A 287 -1.07 1.13 18.79
C THR A 287 -0.45 2.49 19.07
N LEU A 288 -1.19 3.55 18.75
CA LEU A 288 -0.81 4.94 19.01
C LEU A 288 -1.90 5.63 19.86
N ASP A 289 -1.50 6.26 20.94
CA ASP A 289 -2.32 7.13 21.78
C ASP A 289 -1.60 8.49 21.94
N LEU A 290 -2.23 9.57 21.51
CA LEU A 290 -1.69 10.94 21.59
C LEU A 290 -2.34 11.75 22.70
N GLY A 291 -3.13 11.10 23.56
CA GLY A 291 -3.83 11.77 24.66
C GLY A 291 -4.91 12.74 24.19
N ALA A 292 -5.55 12.47 23.05
CA ALA A 292 -6.53 13.36 22.46
C ALA A 292 -7.78 13.56 23.34
N ASP A 293 -8.46 14.69 23.13
CA ASP A 293 -9.71 15.02 23.84
C ASP A 293 -10.78 13.93 23.54
N PRO A 294 -11.42 13.35 24.59
CA PRO A 294 -12.51 12.39 24.39
C PRO A 294 -13.67 12.92 23.56
N ALA A 295 -13.95 14.24 23.57
CA ALA A 295 -14.98 14.84 22.74
C ALA A 295 -14.61 14.77 21.25
N ASP A 296 -13.36 15.04 20.88
CA ASP A 296 -12.88 14.88 19.50
C ASP A 296 -12.87 13.42 19.06
N ARG A 297 -12.46 12.51 19.97
CA ARG A 297 -12.48 11.06 19.69
C ARG A 297 -13.89 10.53 19.39
N ALA A 298 -14.93 11.16 19.95
CA ALA A 298 -16.32 10.76 19.76
C ALA A 298 -16.95 11.24 18.46
N LEU A 299 -16.31 12.16 17.72
CA LEU A 299 -16.85 12.75 16.49
C LEU A 299 -16.99 11.72 15.35
N PRO A 300 -17.98 11.91 14.46
CA PRO A 300 -18.02 11.19 13.20
C PRO A 300 -16.78 11.49 12.35
N GLY A 301 -16.41 10.59 11.46
CA GLY A 301 -15.20 10.72 10.64
C GLY A 301 -15.19 12.00 9.82
N SER A 302 -16.30 12.31 9.16
CA SER A 302 -16.45 13.51 8.33
C SER A 302 -16.29 14.82 9.11
N GLU A 303 -16.74 14.87 10.37
CA GLU A 303 -16.56 16.04 11.22
C GLU A 303 -15.13 16.13 11.75
N LEU A 304 -14.53 15.01 12.18
CA LEU A 304 -13.17 14.98 12.66
C LEU A 304 -12.15 15.39 11.57
N LEU A 305 -12.39 15.04 10.31
CA LEU A 305 -11.59 15.47 9.16
C LEU A 305 -11.55 17.00 8.97
N THR A 306 -12.50 17.75 9.54
CA THR A 306 -12.48 19.23 9.53
C THR A 306 -11.57 19.83 10.62
N ARG A 307 -10.92 18.99 11.46
CA ARG A 307 -10.08 19.40 12.60
C ARG A 307 -8.63 18.97 12.39
N PRO A 308 -7.88 19.54 11.42
CA PRO A 308 -6.54 19.08 11.05
C PRO A 308 -5.49 19.14 12.16
N ASP A 309 -5.71 19.97 13.17
CA ASP A 309 -4.80 20.13 14.30
C ASP A 309 -5.17 19.24 15.52
N SER A 310 -6.27 18.48 15.44
CA SER A 310 -6.67 17.59 16.54
C SER A 310 -5.81 16.32 16.58
N PRO A 311 -5.18 15.99 17.72
CA PRO A 311 -4.50 14.71 17.90
C PRO A 311 -5.42 13.50 17.64
N ALA A 312 -6.74 13.62 17.90
CA ALA A 312 -7.71 12.56 17.62
C ALA A 312 -7.80 12.21 16.12
N LEU A 313 -7.58 13.17 15.23
CA LEU A 313 -7.51 12.91 13.80
C LEU A 313 -6.29 12.05 13.44
N LEU A 314 -5.11 12.36 14.00
CA LEU A 314 -3.91 11.55 13.78
C LEU A 314 -4.06 10.14 14.33
N GLU A 315 -4.62 9.98 15.55
CA GLU A 315 -4.93 8.66 16.11
C GLU A 315 -5.87 7.87 15.18
N ARG A 316 -6.95 8.51 14.71
CA ARG A 316 -7.95 7.90 13.84
C ARG A 316 -7.36 7.49 12.50
N LEU A 317 -6.57 8.35 11.86
CA LEU A 317 -5.93 8.08 10.57
C LEU A 317 -4.80 7.05 10.69
N PHE A 318 -4.04 7.03 11.80
CA PHE A 318 -3.09 5.97 12.08
C PHE A 318 -3.78 4.61 12.18
N ALA A 319 -4.87 4.54 12.93
CA ALA A 319 -5.66 3.32 13.10
C ALA A 319 -6.29 2.87 11.77
N ALA A 320 -6.90 3.79 11.02
CA ALA A 320 -7.50 3.51 9.71
C ALA A 320 -6.46 3.06 8.68
N GLY A 321 -5.30 3.74 8.63
CA GLY A 321 -4.24 3.38 7.68
C GLY A 321 -3.69 1.97 7.91
N ARG A 322 -3.48 1.58 9.16
CA ARG A 322 -3.10 0.20 9.51
C ARG A 322 -4.17 -0.81 9.13
N TYR A 323 -5.44 -0.48 9.41
CA TYR A 323 -6.60 -1.32 9.06
C TYR A 323 -6.72 -1.51 7.54
N HIS A 324 -6.66 -0.42 6.77
CA HIS A 324 -6.78 -0.47 5.31
C HIS A 324 -5.60 -1.21 4.68
N LEU A 325 -4.36 -0.95 5.13
CA LEU A 325 -3.17 -1.63 4.64
C LEU A 325 -3.25 -3.15 4.89
N LEU A 326 -3.62 -3.57 6.11
CA LEU A 326 -3.84 -4.97 6.46
C LEU A 326 -4.97 -5.59 5.62
N SER A 327 -6.09 -4.88 5.45
CA SER A 327 -7.29 -5.39 4.76
C SER A 327 -7.11 -5.48 3.24
N SER A 328 -6.19 -4.71 2.67
CA SER A 328 -5.88 -4.74 1.23
C SER A 328 -4.68 -5.61 0.85
N SER A 329 -4.05 -6.27 1.84
CA SER A 329 -2.85 -7.08 1.60
C SER A 329 -3.08 -8.55 1.97
N GLY A 330 -2.69 -9.46 1.08
CA GLY A 330 -2.85 -10.91 1.27
C GLY A 330 -2.42 -11.66 0.02
N LEU A 331 -3.31 -11.86 -0.94
CA LEU A 331 -2.98 -12.47 -2.24
C LEU A 331 -1.92 -11.64 -3.00
N LEU A 332 -2.08 -10.31 -2.97
CA LEU A 332 -1.16 -9.33 -3.53
C LEU A 332 -1.00 -8.17 -2.52
N PRO A 333 0.04 -7.33 -2.64
CA PRO A 333 0.13 -6.08 -1.88
C PRO A 333 -0.96 -5.09 -2.33
N PRO A 334 -1.12 -3.93 -1.66
CA PRO A 334 -2.14 -2.97 -2.05
C PRO A 334 -1.85 -2.37 -3.43
N ARG A 335 -2.91 -2.14 -4.20
CA ARG A 335 -2.87 -1.37 -5.45
C ARG A 335 -2.93 0.14 -5.15
N LEU A 336 -2.88 0.98 -6.18
CA LEU A 336 -3.13 2.43 -6.01
C LEU A 336 -4.43 2.72 -5.25
N THR A 337 -5.44 1.90 -5.41
CA THR A 337 -6.74 2.02 -4.71
C THR A 337 -6.87 1.11 -3.49
N GLY A 338 -5.76 0.54 -3.01
CA GLY A 338 -5.81 -0.53 -2.02
C GLY A 338 -6.37 -1.82 -2.64
N LEU A 339 -7.58 -2.21 -2.23
CA LEU A 339 -8.32 -3.36 -2.77
C LEU A 339 -9.73 -2.93 -3.25
N TRP A 340 -10.02 -1.64 -3.29
CA TRP A 340 -11.38 -1.13 -3.46
C TRP A 340 -11.49 -0.17 -4.64
N THR A 341 -12.51 -0.38 -5.45
CA THR A 341 -12.98 0.56 -6.47
C THR A 341 -14.45 0.30 -6.77
N GLY A 342 -15.17 1.36 -7.11
CA GLY A 342 -16.54 1.26 -7.61
C GLY A 342 -16.66 1.59 -9.10
N ASP A 343 -15.53 1.83 -9.77
CA ASP A 343 -15.48 2.26 -11.17
C ASP A 343 -14.46 1.41 -11.95
N TRP A 344 -14.77 1.10 -13.20
CA TRP A 344 -13.87 0.42 -14.14
C TRP A 344 -12.80 1.38 -14.72
N ASN A 345 -13.02 2.69 -14.67
CA ASN A 345 -12.09 3.72 -15.11
C ASN A 345 -11.25 4.24 -13.95
N THR A 346 -10.64 3.33 -13.18
CA THR A 346 -9.74 3.71 -12.10
C THR A 346 -8.57 4.53 -12.63
N ALA A 347 -8.25 5.61 -11.94
CA ALA A 347 -7.10 6.46 -12.30
C ALA A 347 -5.83 5.61 -12.34
N TRP A 348 -5.00 5.86 -13.34
CA TRP A 348 -3.78 5.08 -13.59
C TRP A 348 -3.99 3.58 -13.55
N SER A 349 -5.14 3.13 -14.04
CA SER A 349 -5.56 1.72 -14.07
C SER A 349 -5.65 1.03 -12.70
N GLY A 350 -5.60 1.75 -11.57
CA GLY A 350 -5.49 1.15 -10.26
C GLY A 350 -4.28 0.20 -10.15
N ALA A 351 -3.20 0.53 -10.83
CA ALA A 351 -2.02 -0.32 -10.99
C ALA A 351 -1.23 -0.48 -9.68
N PHE A 352 -0.24 -1.36 -9.69
CA PHE A 352 0.88 -1.32 -8.77
C PHE A 352 1.91 -0.35 -9.33
N THR A 353 2.01 0.84 -8.75
CA THR A 353 2.97 1.87 -9.17
C THR A 353 4.19 1.81 -8.27
N THR A 354 5.34 1.45 -8.86
CA THR A 354 6.55 1.10 -8.12
C THR A 354 7.57 2.24 -8.02
N ASN A 355 7.34 3.34 -8.71
CA ASN A 355 8.26 4.49 -8.70
C ASN A 355 7.97 5.53 -7.61
N ALA A 356 7.04 5.23 -6.71
CA ALA A 356 6.87 5.82 -5.39
C ALA A 356 5.72 5.16 -4.61
N ASN A 357 4.53 4.99 -5.19
CA ASN A 357 3.27 4.73 -4.48
C ASN A 357 3.28 3.42 -3.69
N LEU A 358 3.48 2.28 -4.35
CA LEU A 358 3.51 0.96 -3.68
C LEU A 358 4.59 0.91 -2.59
N ASN A 359 5.74 1.51 -2.87
CA ASN A 359 6.89 1.56 -1.97
C ASN A 359 6.58 2.38 -0.71
N LEU A 360 5.92 3.53 -0.86
CA LEU A 360 5.46 4.35 0.27
C LEU A 360 4.40 3.61 1.10
N GLN A 361 3.41 3.00 0.42
CA GLN A 361 2.34 2.26 1.10
C GLN A 361 2.85 1.10 1.95
N THR A 362 3.85 0.35 1.48
CA THR A 362 4.32 -0.89 2.12
C THR A 362 5.54 -0.70 3.02
N ALA A 363 6.26 0.42 2.93
CA ALA A 363 7.53 0.64 3.63
C ALA A 363 7.41 0.56 5.16
N SER A 364 6.27 0.95 5.72
CA SER A 364 6.04 0.89 7.15
C SER A 364 5.71 -0.51 7.67
N ALA A 365 5.33 -1.45 6.80
CA ALA A 365 4.77 -2.74 7.21
C ALA A 365 5.69 -3.53 8.16
N PRO A 366 7.02 -3.62 7.96
CA PRO A 366 7.90 -4.28 8.90
C PRO A 366 7.89 -3.61 10.29
N ALA A 367 8.12 -2.30 10.37
CA ALA A 367 8.14 -1.56 11.63
C ALA A 367 6.76 -1.53 12.31
N ALA A 368 5.70 -1.47 11.53
CA ALA A 368 4.31 -1.51 11.98
C ALA A 368 3.82 -2.92 12.36
N ALA A 369 4.70 -3.93 12.37
CA ALA A 369 4.40 -5.32 12.73
C ALA A 369 3.26 -5.94 11.89
N LEU A 370 3.29 -5.71 10.56
CA LEU A 370 2.34 -6.27 9.59
C LEU A 370 3.03 -7.25 8.63
N PRO A 371 3.49 -8.43 9.11
CA PRO A 371 4.15 -9.42 8.26
C PRO A 371 3.25 -9.93 7.12
N GLU A 372 1.92 -9.86 7.27
CA GLU A 372 0.95 -10.21 6.23
C GLU A 372 1.13 -9.35 4.96
N VAL A 373 1.44 -8.07 5.14
CA VAL A 373 1.71 -7.12 4.05
C VAL A 373 3.06 -7.44 3.40
N THR A 374 4.07 -7.72 4.22
CA THR A 374 5.42 -8.05 3.74
C THR A 374 5.42 -9.38 2.97
N GLU A 375 4.67 -10.37 3.44
CA GLU A 375 4.50 -11.65 2.76
C GLU A 375 3.81 -11.49 1.39
N ALA A 376 2.74 -10.68 1.33
CA ALA A 376 2.07 -10.36 0.07
C ALA A 376 3.02 -9.67 -0.93
N LEU A 377 3.88 -8.76 -0.44
CA LEU A 377 4.89 -8.10 -1.28
C LEU A 377 5.97 -9.09 -1.75
N ALA A 378 6.45 -9.98 -0.87
CA ALA A 378 7.44 -10.99 -1.23
C ALA A 378 6.90 -11.97 -2.30
N GLY A 379 5.65 -12.41 -2.14
CA GLY A 379 4.96 -13.22 -3.15
C GLY A 379 4.80 -12.50 -4.48
N PHE A 380 4.42 -11.23 -4.44
CA PHE A 380 4.30 -10.38 -5.64
C PHE A 380 5.64 -10.23 -6.36
N VAL A 381 6.71 -9.86 -5.68
CA VAL A 381 8.06 -9.73 -6.26
C VAL A 381 8.50 -11.03 -6.88
N ALA A 382 8.40 -12.15 -6.16
CA ALA A 382 8.79 -13.47 -6.67
C ALA A 382 8.01 -13.86 -7.94
N GLY A 383 6.71 -13.55 -7.99
CA GLY A 383 5.84 -13.80 -9.15
C GLY A 383 6.19 -12.94 -10.37
N GLN A 384 6.78 -11.75 -10.18
CA GLN A 384 7.14 -10.84 -11.26
C GLN A 384 8.55 -11.08 -11.83
N LEU A 385 9.44 -11.77 -11.12
CA LEU A 385 10.85 -11.98 -11.54
C LEU A 385 11.00 -12.49 -12.98
N PRO A 386 10.20 -13.45 -13.49
CA PRO A 386 10.32 -13.90 -14.89
C PRO A 386 10.16 -12.76 -15.91
N HIS A 387 9.22 -11.85 -15.66
CA HIS A 387 8.97 -10.69 -16.52
C HIS A 387 10.07 -9.63 -16.36
N TRP A 388 10.57 -9.42 -15.15
CA TRP A 388 11.66 -8.47 -14.91
C TRP A 388 12.97 -8.91 -15.54
N ARG A 389 13.24 -10.23 -15.65
CA ARG A 389 14.36 -10.78 -16.44
C ARG A 389 14.21 -10.46 -17.92
N GLU A 390 12.98 -10.57 -18.46
CA GLU A 390 12.71 -10.20 -19.83
C GLU A 390 12.92 -8.70 -20.09
N ASN A 391 12.52 -7.81 -19.15
CA ASN A 391 12.81 -6.39 -19.23
C ASN A 391 14.33 -6.12 -19.28
N ALA A 392 15.11 -6.70 -18.36
CA ALA A 392 16.56 -6.54 -18.33
C ALA A 392 17.22 -6.96 -19.64
N ARG A 393 16.80 -8.11 -20.17
CA ARG A 393 17.34 -8.66 -21.43
C ARG A 393 16.92 -7.83 -22.64
N ALA A 394 15.63 -7.46 -22.75
CA ALA A 394 15.10 -6.81 -23.95
C ALA A 394 15.53 -5.33 -24.04
N ILE A 395 15.59 -4.62 -22.91
CA ILE A 395 15.90 -3.19 -22.89
C ILE A 395 17.41 -2.96 -22.80
N PHE A 396 18.12 -3.70 -21.95
CA PHE A 396 19.51 -3.44 -21.61
C PHE A 396 20.49 -4.53 -22.08
N GLY A 397 20.01 -5.66 -22.59
CA GLY A 397 20.87 -6.79 -22.95
C GLY A 397 21.58 -7.43 -21.76
N ALA A 398 21.06 -7.23 -20.54
CA ALA A 398 21.67 -7.63 -19.28
C ALA A 398 21.00 -8.88 -18.70
N ARG A 399 21.75 -9.61 -17.88
CA ARG A 399 21.21 -10.61 -16.95
C ARG A 399 20.42 -9.91 -15.84
N GLY A 400 19.89 -10.69 -14.93
CA GLY A 400 19.20 -10.20 -13.75
C GLY A 400 17.85 -9.58 -14.04
N VAL A 401 17.45 -8.57 -13.28
CA VAL A 401 16.08 -8.06 -13.26
C VAL A 401 15.99 -6.53 -13.32
N VAL A 402 14.95 -6.05 -14.03
CA VAL A 402 14.52 -4.64 -14.03
C VAL A 402 13.02 -4.59 -13.80
N ALA A 403 12.61 -4.05 -12.65
CA ALA A 403 11.21 -3.83 -12.33
C ALA A 403 10.64 -2.63 -13.12
N PRO A 404 9.44 -2.73 -13.72
CA PRO A 404 8.80 -1.60 -14.37
C PRO A 404 8.24 -0.62 -13.34
N SER A 405 8.00 0.62 -13.75
CA SER A 405 7.36 1.64 -12.92
C SER A 405 5.87 1.35 -12.62
N HIS A 406 5.21 0.56 -13.47
CA HIS A 406 3.81 0.19 -13.34
C HIS A 406 3.58 -1.24 -13.78
N THR A 407 2.72 -1.96 -13.04
CA THR A 407 2.22 -3.29 -13.43
C THR A 407 0.77 -3.46 -13.00
N ASP A 408 0.01 -4.27 -13.75
CA ASP A 408 -1.33 -4.70 -13.36
C ASP A 408 -1.32 -5.91 -12.39
N GLY A 409 -0.15 -6.49 -12.16
CA GLY A 409 0.04 -7.66 -11.32
C GLY A 409 0.02 -8.99 -12.11
N GLU A 410 -0.54 -9.02 -13.31
CA GLU A 410 -0.47 -10.18 -14.21
C GLU A 410 0.79 -10.15 -15.07
N SER A 411 1.20 -8.95 -15.51
CA SER A 411 2.38 -8.76 -16.33
C SER A 411 3.30 -7.72 -15.70
N GLY A 412 4.51 -8.14 -15.31
CA GLY A 412 5.61 -7.26 -14.88
C GLY A 412 6.46 -6.74 -16.03
N LEU A 413 5.97 -6.79 -17.27
CA LEU A 413 6.67 -6.26 -18.42
C LEU A 413 6.55 -4.74 -18.50
N THR A 414 7.55 -4.09 -19.08
CA THR A 414 7.57 -2.63 -19.18
C THR A 414 6.65 -2.14 -20.30
N TYR A 415 5.70 -1.28 -19.94
CA TYR A 415 4.76 -0.64 -20.86
C TYR A 415 5.08 0.84 -21.13
N HIS A 416 5.64 1.56 -20.14
CA HIS A 416 5.96 2.98 -20.24
C HIS A 416 7.36 3.18 -20.82
N PHE A 417 7.44 3.28 -22.14
CA PHE A 417 8.69 3.44 -22.90
C PHE A 417 8.55 4.44 -24.04
N SER A 418 7.68 5.43 -23.91
CA SER A 418 7.55 6.49 -24.91
C SER A 418 8.55 7.64 -24.66
N ARG A 419 8.67 8.53 -25.64
CA ARG A 419 9.51 9.73 -25.51
C ARG A 419 9.06 10.63 -24.36
N GLU A 420 7.75 10.75 -24.17
CA GLU A 420 7.12 11.60 -23.15
C GLU A 420 7.16 10.98 -21.76
N TYR A 421 7.22 9.64 -21.68
CA TYR A 421 7.26 8.87 -20.45
C TYR A 421 8.30 7.75 -20.55
N PRO A 422 9.61 8.08 -20.47
CA PRO A 422 10.69 7.12 -20.67
C PRO A 422 11.00 6.33 -19.39
N LEU A 423 9.98 5.86 -18.69
CA LEU A 423 10.10 5.16 -17.41
C LEU A 423 10.86 3.83 -17.50
N HIS A 424 11.08 3.32 -18.71
CA HIS A 424 11.95 2.18 -18.99
C HIS A 424 13.45 2.46 -18.76
N LEU A 425 13.85 3.71 -18.61
CA LEU A 425 15.22 4.12 -18.28
C LEU A 425 15.53 4.01 -16.78
N TRP A 426 14.51 3.87 -15.94
CA TRP A 426 14.65 3.79 -14.51
C TRP A 426 15.07 2.38 -14.05
N THR A 427 16.15 2.30 -13.26
CA THR A 427 16.74 1.02 -12.83
C THR A 427 16.56 0.72 -11.34
N ALA A 428 16.13 1.68 -10.52
CA ALA A 428 16.06 1.54 -9.08
C ALA A 428 14.84 0.74 -8.56
N GLY A 429 13.92 0.33 -9.43
CA GLY A 429 12.63 -0.25 -9.03
C GLY A 429 12.73 -1.52 -8.22
N ALA A 430 13.59 -2.44 -8.63
CA ALA A 430 13.77 -3.71 -7.91
C ALA A 430 14.36 -3.49 -6.51
N ASP A 431 15.38 -2.64 -6.37
CA ASP A 431 15.97 -2.32 -5.07
C ASP A 431 14.96 -1.71 -4.10
N TRP A 432 14.13 -0.76 -4.57
CA TRP A 432 13.13 -0.12 -3.72
C TRP A 432 12.04 -1.10 -3.24
N LEU A 433 11.60 -2.02 -4.10
CA LEU A 433 10.62 -3.04 -3.72
C LEU A 433 11.20 -4.08 -2.75
N LEU A 434 12.50 -4.36 -2.84
CA LEU A 434 13.19 -5.29 -1.95
C LEU A 434 13.51 -4.69 -0.58
N LYS A 435 13.61 -3.36 -0.47
CA LYS A 435 13.99 -2.68 0.79
C LYS A 435 13.11 -3.08 2.00
N PRO A 436 11.76 -3.04 1.94
CA PRO A 436 10.94 -3.49 3.07
C PRO A 436 11.05 -5.00 3.35
N LEU A 437 11.42 -5.83 2.36
CA LEU A 437 11.68 -7.25 2.56
C LEU A 437 13.00 -7.47 3.32
N VAL A 438 14.03 -6.73 2.96
CA VAL A 438 15.32 -6.72 3.69
C VAL A 438 15.12 -6.25 5.14
N ASP A 439 14.38 -5.17 5.36
CA ASP A 439 14.06 -4.69 6.70
C ASP A 439 13.32 -5.75 7.53
N HIS A 440 12.42 -6.47 6.92
CA HIS A 440 11.69 -7.56 7.58
C HIS A 440 12.61 -8.72 7.98
N ASP A 441 13.51 -9.13 7.08
CA ASP A 441 14.49 -10.18 7.34
C ASP A 441 15.42 -9.79 8.50
N GLU A 442 15.90 -8.54 8.52
CA GLU A 442 16.71 -8.02 9.62
C GLU A 442 15.96 -8.01 10.96
N MET A 443 14.67 -7.58 10.96
CA MET A 443 13.83 -7.59 12.16
C MET A 443 13.64 -9.00 12.72
N ARG A 444 13.48 -10.00 11.85
CA ARG A 444 13.35 -11.41 12.24
C ARG A 444 14.68 -12.06 12.57
N GLY A 445 15.77 -11.62 11.96
CA GLY A 445 17.07 -12.27 12.01
C GLY A 445 17.14 -13.52 11.14
N GLU A 446 16.28 -13.64 10.15
CA GLU A 446 16.18 -14.74 9.21
C GLU A 446 16.09 -14.20 7.80
N ARG A 447 16.81 -14.77 6.85
CA ARG A 447 16.79 -14.37 5.43
C ARG A 447 15.77 -15.18 4.66
N ASP A 448 14.80 -14.50 4.03
CA ASP A 448 13.84 -15.15 3.13
C ASP A 448 14.57 -15.56 1.83
N PRO A 449 14.50 -16.82 1.41
CA PRO A 449 15.15 -17.27 0.18
C PRO A 449 14.62 -16.57 -1.08
N ARG A 450 13.39 -16.09 -1.10
CA ARG A 450 12.82 -15.30 -2.21
C ARG A 450 13.50 -13.94 -2.29
N THR A 451 13.67 -13.27 -1.16
CA THR A 451 14.41 -11.99 -1.05
C THR A 451 15.87 -12.17 -1.48
N ALA A 452 16.53 -13.20 -0.97
CA ALA A 452 17.91 -13.52 -1.34
C ALA A 452 18.07 -13.74 -2.85
N ALA A 453 17.20 -14.53 -3.47
CA ALA A 453 17.23 -14.78 -4.91
C ALA A 453 17.01 -13.49 -5.73
N ALA A 454 16.05 -12.64 -5.34
CA ALA A 454 15.77 -11.39 -6.03
C ALA A 454 16.93 -10.38 -5.91
N LEU A 455 17.58 -10.31 -4.74
CA LEU A 455 18.79 -9.48 -4.53
C LEU A 455 19.95 -9.91 -5.43
N ALA A 456 20.21 -11.22 -5.53
CA ALA A 456 21.26 -11.74 -6.41
C ALA A 456 21.01 -11.37 -7.88
N GLU A 457 19.76 -11.42 -8.33
CA GLU A 457 19.39 -11.03 -9.70
C GLU A 457 19.47 -9.52 -9.91
N THR A 458 19.10 -8.71 -8.91
CA THR A 458 19.26 -7.25 -8.99
C THR A 458 20.75 -6.88 -9.09
N ALA A 459 21.62 -7.53 -8.32
CA ALA A 459 23.06 -7.32 -8.41
C ALA A 459 23.65 -7.80 -9.76
N ALA A 460 23.17 -8.92 -10.30
CA ALA A 460 23.58 -9.42 -11.60
C ALA A 460 23.22 -8.45 -12.75
N PHE A 461 22.11 -7.74 -12.63
CA PHE A 461 21.78 -6.67 -13.57
C PHE A 461 22.81 -5.55 -13.54
N TYR A 462 23.17 -5.05 -12.37
CA TYR A 462 24.17 -3.98 -12.26
C TYR A 462 25.57 -4.42 -12.70
N GLU A 463 25.94 -5.70 -12.53
CA GLU A 463 27.19 -6.24 -13.11
C GLU A 463 27.28 -6.04 -14.61
N ASP A 464 26.20 -6.35 -15.33
CA ASP A 464 26.17 -6.28 -16.78
C ASP A 464 25.93 -4.85 -17.29
N PHE A 465 25.19 -4.02 -16.54
CA PHE A 465 24.81 -2.68 -16.92
C PHE A 465 25.89 -1.63 -16.69
N LEU A 466 26.67 -1.72 -15.59
CA LEU A 466 27.69 -0.75 -15.20
C LEU A 466 28.99 -0.98 -15.97
N THR A 467 29.02 -0.67 -17.27
CA THR A 467 30.13 -0.94 -18.18
C THR A 467 30.92 0.31 -18.58
N ARG A 468 30.44 1.51 -18.26
CA ARG A 468 31.07 2.79 -18.63
C ARG A 468 31.72 3.43 -17.41
N THR A 469 32.79 4.19 -17.65
CA THR A 469 33.49 4.96 -16.61
C THR A 469 33.61 6.43 -17.00
N ASP A 470 33.69 7.28 -15.97
CA ASP A 470 34.09 8.68 -16.14
C ASP A 470 35.62 8.85 -16.25
N ALA A 471 36.06 10.09 -16.32
CA ALA A 471 37.50 10.42 -16.45
C ALA A 471 38.32 10.05 -15.19
N ASP A 472 37.68 9.94 -14.04
CA ASP A 472 38.29 9.58 -12.76
C ASP A 472 38.29 8.05 -12.52
N GLY A 473 37.67 7.27 -13.42
CA GLY A 473 37.58 5.82 -13.36
C GLY A 473 36.38 5.30 -12.55
N HIS A 474 35.47 6.18 -12.10
CA HIS A 474 34.23 5.74 -11.47
C HIS A 474 33.25 5.17 -12.51
N LEU A 475 32.44 4.20 -12.10
CA LEU A 475 31.37 3.64 -12.91
C LEU A 475 30.27 4.67 -13.11
N VAL A 476 29.71 4.73 -14.32
CA VAL A 476 28.63 5.65 -14.67
C VAL A 476 27.33 4.89 -14.87
N VAL A 477 26.28 5.32 -14.18
CA VAL A 477 24.90 4.86 -14.47
C VAL A 477 24.42 5.62 -15.70
N VAL A 478 24.33 4.95 -16.84
CA VAL A 478 23.97 5.55 -18.12
C VAL A 478 23.30 4.52 -19.04
N PRO A 479 22.09 4.82 -19.58
CA PRO A 479 21.22 5.95 -19.23
C PRO A 479 20.75 5.87 -17.78
N SER A 480 20.35 7.00 -17.19
CA SER A 480 19.85 7.12 -15.84
C SER A 480 18.64 8.04 -15.79
N TYR A 481 17.71 7.77 -14.89
CA TYR A 481 16.46 8.49 -14.77
C TYR A 481 16.04 8.70 -13.32
N SER A 482 15.71 9.92 -12.97
CA SER A 482 15.10 10.25 -11.68
C SER A 482 13.60 10.42 -11.87
N PRO A 483 12.75 9.45 -11.56
CA PRO A 483 11.31 9.56 -11.80
C PRO A 483 10.66 10.70 -10.99
N GLU A 484 9.78 11.51 -11.54
CA GLU A 484 9.46 11.67 -12.97
C GLU A 484 9.98 13.03 -13.44
N ASN A 485 11.27 13.29 -13.19
CA ASN A 485 11.93 14.57 -13.38
C ASN A 485 13.00 14.50 -14.49
N ARG A 486 13.50 15.65 -14.91
CA ARG A 486 14.60 15.78 -15.87
C ARG A 486 15.51 16.96 -15.51
N PRO A 487 16.77 16.96 -15.95
CA PRO A 487 17.62 18.15 -15.84
C PRO A 487 17.00 19.34 -16.59
N ALA A 488 17.18 20.54 -16.06
CA ALA A 488 16.70 21.77 -16.74
C ALA A 488 17.31 21.98 -18.15
N ASN A 489 18.49 21.43 -18.35
CA ASN A 489 19.30 21.64 -19.59
C ASN A 489 19.58 20.32 -20.34
N ALA A 490 18.78 19.27 -20.11
CA ALA A 490 18.88 17.98 -20.83
C ALA A 490 17.52 17.33 -21.04
N GLY A 491 17.49 16.23 -21.82
CA GLY A 491 16.31 15.37 -21.99
C GLY A 491 16.02 14.50 -20.76
N TRP A 492 15.00 13.67 -20.86
CA TRP A 492 14.51 12.81 -19.77
C TRP A 492 15.50 11.74 -19.28
N GLY A 493 16.26 11.17 -20.19
CA GLY A 493 17.34 10.23 -19.84
C GLY A 493 18.67 10.97 -19.73
N ALA A 494 19.37 10.77 -18.64
CA ALA A 494 20.59 11.49 -18.32
C ALA A 494 21.67 10.53 -17.77
N LEU A 495 22.55 11.05 -16.91
CA LEU A 495 23.67 10.32 -16.32
C LEU A 495 23.61 10.49 -14.79
N ASN A 496 23.91 9.42 -14.07
CA ASN A 496 24.11 9.42 -12.63
C ASN A 496 22.99 10.14 -11.84
N ALA A 497 21.72 9.81 -12.10
CA ALA A 497 20.67 10.23 -11.19
C ALA A 497 20.97 9.74 -9.77
N ALA A 498 20.83 10.60 -8.77
CA ALA A 498 21.19 10.28 -7.38
C ALA A 498 20.42 9.05 -6.87
N MET A 499 19.17 8.87 -7.28
CA MET A 499 18.37 7.68 -6.95
C MET A 499 19.02 6.40 -7.50
N ASP A 500 19.38 6.38 -8.78
CA ASP A 500 19.97 5.19 -9.41
C ASP A 500 21.35 4.86 -8.82
N LEU A 501 22.13 5.87 -8.43
CA LEU A 501 23.42 5.66 -7.73
C LEU A 501 23.22 5.03 -6.36
N SER A 502 22.31 5.56 -5.54
CA SER A 502 21.98 4.99 -4.23
C SER A 502 21.43 3.59 -4.35
N ALA A 503 20.51 3.35 -5.30
CA ALA A 503 19.90 2.04 -5.50
C ALA A 503 20.93 1.00 -5.97
N ALA A 504 21.78 1.35 -6.93
CA ALA A 504 22.84 0.45 -7.39
C ALA A 504 23.82 0.08 -6.25
N ARG A 505 24.24 1.07 -5.45
CA ARG A 505 25.12 0.86 -4.30
C ARG A 505 24.45 -0.02 -3.24
N HIS A 506 23.19 0.28 -2.87
CA HIS A 506 22.45 -0.49 -1.88
C HIS A 506 22.20 -1.92 -2.35
N ALA A 507 21.74 -2.12 -3.59
CA ALA A 507 21.50 -3.45 -4.15
C ALA A 507 22.77 -4.33 -4.15
N LEU A 508 23.91 -3.78 -4.60
CA LEU A 508 25.18 -4.49 -4.64
C LEU A 508 25.67 -4.86 -3.24
N LEU A 509 25.64 -3.93 -2.28
CA LEU A 509 26.11 -4.18 -0.91
C LEU A 509 25.17 -5.13 -0.16
N THR A 510 23.86 -5.01 -0.32
CA THR A 510 22.89 -5.89 0.31
C THR A 510 22.98 -7.30 -0.27
N ALA A 511 23.10 -7.43 -1.60
CA ALA A 511 23.32 -8.73 -2.22
C ALA A 511 24.64 -9.38 -1.76
N ALA A 512 25.71 -8.59 -1.58
CA ALA A 512 26.98 -9.07 -1.06
C ALA A 512 26.87 -9.63 0.36
N ASP A 513 26.05 -9.01 1.20
CA ASP A 513 25.76 -9.50 2.55
C ASP A 513 24.95 -10.81 2.53
N TYR A 514 23.94 -10.88 1.64
CA TYR A 514 23.11 -12.09 1.50
C TYR A 514 23.84 -13.28 0.85
N HIS A 515 24.82 -13.01 -0.02
CA HIS A 515 25.58 -14.00 -0.81
C HIS A 515 27.11 -13.80 -0.64
N PRO A 516 27.67 -14.17 0.54
CA PRO A 516 29.08 -13.93 0.84
C PRO A 516 30.07 -14.54 -0.19
N GLU A 517 29.66 -15.61 -0.88
CA GLU A 517 30.47 -16.29 -1.92
C GLU A 517 30.69 -15.40 -3.17
N GLN A 518 29.84 -14.42 -3.41
CA GLN A 518 29.95 -13.43 -4.48
C GLN A 518 30.23 -12.01 -3.94
N GLY A 519 30.22 -11.85 -2.62
CA GLY A 519 30.23 -10.57 -1.92
C GLY A 519 31.36 -9.63 -2.33
N GLU A 520 32.61 -10.15 -2.40
CA GLU A 520 33.76 -9.33 -2.77
C GLU A 520 33.64 -8.67 -4.14
N LYS A 521 33.06 -9.37 -5.11
CA LYS A 521 32.84 -8.84 -6.46
C LYS A 521 31.86 -7.66 -6.45
N TRP A 522 30.75 -7.81 -5.76
CA TRP A 522 29.71 -6.77 -5.70
C TRP A 522 30.14 -5.57 -4.85
N GLN A 523 30.88 -5.80 -3.75
CA GLN A 523 31.49 -4.72 -2.96
C GLN A 523 32.44 -3.87 -3.81
N LYS A 524 33.32 -4.48 -4.60
CA LYS A 524 34.22 -3.77 -5.52
C LYS A 524 33.48 -2.96 -6.59
N LEU A 525 32.33 -3.44 -7.06
CA LEU A 525 31.50 -2.66 -7.97
C LEU A 525 30.88 -1.46 -7.28
N ALA A 526 30.33 -1.64 -6.07
CA ALA A 526 29.74 -0.57 -5.28
C ALA A 526 30.75 0.54 -4.93
N GLU A 527 31.99 0.17 -4.57
CA GLU A 527 33.10 1.09 -4.27
C GLU A 527 33.51 1.96 -5.47
N ARG A 528 33.26 1.48 -6.69
CA ARG A 528 33.58 2.22 -7.91
C ARG A 528 32.47 3.18 -8.35
N LEU A 529 31.31 3.19 -7.72
CA LEU A 529 30.28 4.19 -8.00
C LEU A 529 30.71 5.58 -7.47
N PRO A 530 30.43 6.66 -8.20
CA PRO A 530 30.83 7.99 -7.76
C PRO A 530 30.10 8.40 -6.47
N PRO A 531 30.69 9.31 -5.67
CA PRO A 531 30.01 9.89 -4.53
C PRO A 531 28.85 10.81 -4.98
N HIS A 532 27.91 11.07 -4.08
CA HIS A 532 26.90 12.10 -4.29
C HIS A 532 27.53 13.49 -4.45
N ARG A 533 26.89 14.35 -5.25
CA ARG A 533 27.32 15.73 -5.46
C ARG A 533 26.44 16.70 -4.68
N ILE A 534 27.06 17.79 -4.26
CA ILE A 534 26.38 18.99 -3.81
C ILE A 534 26.48 20.01 -4.94
N ASN A 535 25.35 20.55 -5.40
CA ASN A 535 25.30 21.52 -6.49
C ASN A 535 25.64 22.96 -6.04
N ALA A 536 25.60 23.90 -6.95
CA ALA A 536 25.94 25.31 -6.68
C ALA A 536 24.98 25.98 -5.68
N ASP A 537 23.75 25.50 -5.54
CA ASP A 537 22.76 26.00 -4.60
C ASP A 537 22.95 25.43 -3.16
N GLY A 538 23.96 24.58 -2.97
CA GLY A 538 24.24 23.88 -1.73
C GLY A 538 23.30 22.69 -1.47
N ALA A 539 22.51 22.29 -2.46
CA ALA A 539 21.58 21.17 -2.38
C ALA A 539 22.23 19.86 -2.85
N LEU A 540 21.72 18.73 -2.37
CA LEU A 540 22.05 17.42 -2.93
C LEU A 540 21.60 17.40 -4.39
N ALA A 541 22.55 17.21 -5.31
CA ALA A 541 22.28 17.21 -6.74
C ALA A 541 21.41 16.01 -7.13
N GLU A 542 20.32 16.27 -7.85
CA GLU A 542 19.50 15.19 -8.42
C GLU A 542 20.24 14.46 -9.53
N TRP A 543 21.13 15.18 -10.24
CA TRP A 543 21.96 14.66 -11.31
C TRP A 543 23.45 14.77 -10.91
N ALA A 544 24.03 13.69 -10.44
CA ALA A 544 25.42 13.65 -9.98
C ALA A 544 26.41 13.61 -11.16
N TRP A 545 26.15 14.42 -12.21
CA TRP A 545 26.99 14.56 -13.38
C TRP A 545 27.34 16.03 -13.65
N PRO A 546 28.62 16.38 -13.95
CA PRO A 546 29.03 17.74 -14.21
C PRO A 546 28.26 18.36 -15.37
N GLY A 547 27.75 19.58 -15.19
CA GLY A 547 27.05 20.34 -16.22
C GLY A 547 25.60 19.97 -16.47
N LEU A 548 25.01 19.07 -15.64
CA LEU A 548 23.55 18.91 -15.56
C LEU A 548 23.02 19.81 -14.46
N ASP A 549 21.91 20.50 -14.74
CA ASP A 549 21.27 21.47 -13.85
C ASP A 549 19.99 20.88 -13.27
N ASP A 550 19.82 21.00 -11.94
CA ASP A 550 18.68 20.46 -11.24
C ASP A 550 17.38 21.25 -11.50
N THR A 551 16.24 20.56 -11.45
CA THR A 551 14.90 21.14 -11.49
C THR A 551 14.20 20.82 -10.16
N TYR A 552 13.88 21.86 -9.37
CA TYR A 552 13.33 21.64 -8.02
C TYR A 552 11.81 21.54 -7.95
N ASP A 553 11.09 22.16 -8.90
CA ASP A 553 9.61 22.19 -8.86
C ASP A 553 9.01 20.91 -9.40
N HIS A 554 8.99 19.89 -8.55
CA HIS A 554 8.46 18.58 -8.86
C HIS A 554 7.93 17.86 -7.59
N ARG A 555 6.88 17.02 -7.74
CA ARG A 555 6.26 16.29 -6.63
C ARG A 555 7.08 15.10 -6.12
N HIS A 556 7.90 14.47 -6.97
CA HIS A 556 8.74 13.34 -6.57
C HIS A 556 10.03 13.82 -5.90
N LEU A 557 10.50 13.05 -4.92
CA LEU A 557 11.74 13.30 -4.17
C LEU A 557 12.76 12.17 -4.39
N SER A 558 12.79 11.65 -5.61
CA SER A 558 13.59 10.47 -5.98
C SER A 558 15.08 10.62 -5.65
N HIS A 559 15.65 11.81 -5.82
CA HIS A 559 17.05 12.10 -5.50
C HIS A 559 17.40 12.00 -4.00
N LEU A 560 16.39 11.99 -3.12
CA LEU A 560 16.57 11.82 -1.68
C LEU A 560 16.36 10.37 -1.22
N TYR A 561 16.35 9.41 -2.15
CA TYR A 561 16.26 7.97 -1.88
C TYR A 561 17.34 7.49 -0.90
N GLY A 562 18.54 8.03 -0.97
CA GLY A 562 19.62 7.75 -0.02
C GLY A 562 19.33 8.17 1.42
N VAL A 563 18.41 9.14 1.64
CA VAL A 563 17.95 9.55 2.98
C VAL A 563 16.85 8.62 3.46
N TRP A 564 15.79 8.48 2.66
CA TRP A 564 14.67 7.58 2.91
C TRP A 564 14.23 6.94 1.57
N PRO A 565 14.04 5.63 1.51
CA PRO A 565 14.01 4.63 2.60
C PRO A 565 15.37 4.12 3.07
N LEU A 566 16.47 4.48 2.39
CA LEU A 566 17.81 4.08 2.81
C LEU A 566 18.27 4.87 4.07
N ASP A 567 19.46 4.64 4.52
CA ASP A 567 20.15 5.39 5.59
C ASP A 567 21.58 5.78 5.14
N GLU A 568 21.80 5.81 3.82
CA GLU A 568 23.09 6.19 3.19
C GLU A 568 23.45 7.64 3.52
N ILE A 569 22.43 8.50 3.51
CA ILE A 569 22.55 9.92 3.83
C ILE A 569 21.79 10.17 5.13
N ASN A 570 22.54 10.46 6.20
CA ASN A 570 21.97 10.67 7.54
C ASN A 570 22.75 11.73 8.34
N PRO A 571 22.14 12.34 9.38
CA PRO A 571 22.80 13.38 10.18
C PRO A 571 23.98 12.91 11.01
N TYR A 572 24.19 11.60 11.18
CA TYR A 572 25.16 11.02 12.10
C TYR A 572 26.47 10.68 11.41
N ASP A 573 26.39 10.03 10.25
CA ASP A 573 27.53 9.47 9.55
C ASP A 573 27.94 10.32 8.34
N THR A 574 26.97 11.02 7.72
CA THR A 574 27.15 11.87 6.53
C THR A 574 26.57 13.28 6.68
N PRO A 575 26.95 14.04 7.75
CA PRO A 575 26.30 15.30 8.11
C PRO A 575 26.33 16.36 7.00
N GLY A 576 27.38 16.38 6.16
CA GLY A 576 27.48 17.28 5.02
C GLY A 576 26.43 17.00 3.95
N LEU A 577 26.23 15.71 3.59
CA LEU A 577 25.19 15.30 2.64
C LEU A 577 23.78 15.48 3.25
N ALA A 578 23.63 15.24 4.55
CA ALA A 578 22.36 15.48 5.25
C ALA A 578 21.97 16.98 5.23
N ALA A 579 22.95 17.89 5.38
CA ALA A 579 22.72 19.33 5.24
C ALA A 579 22.30 19.69 3.79
N ALA A 580 22.96 19.11 2.81
CA ALA A 580 22.61 19.31 1.40
C ALA A 580 21.23 18.73 1.04
N ALA A 581 20.85 17.61 1.64
CA ALA A 581 19.50 17.03 1.49
C ALA A 581 18.43 17.93 2.10
N ARG A 582 18.66 18.54 3.28
CA ARG A 582 17.75 19.58 3.83
C ARG A 582 17.64 20.77 2.89
N ARG A 583 18.75 21.21 2.31
CA ARG A 583 18.73 22.31 1.33
C ARG A 583 17.91 21.97 0.10
N ALA A 584 17.99 20.74 -0.40
CA ALA A 584 17.15 20.25 -1.50
C ALA A 584 15.65 20.32 -1.16
N LEU A 585 15.25 19.92 0.07
CA LEU A 585 13.86 20.07 0.53
C LEU A 585 13.42 21.54 0.64
N GLU A 586 14.29 22.45 1.03
CA GLU A 586 14.00 23.90 1.10
C GLU A 586 13.72 24.52 -0.26
N LEU A 587 14.41 24.03 -1.28
CA LEU A 587 14.28 24.55 -2.65
C LEU A 587 13.10 23.97 -3.42
N ARG A 588 12.42 22.95 -2.88
CA ARG A 588 11.26 22.34 -3.54
C ARG A 588 10.18 23.38 -3.82
N GLY A 589 9.71 23.41 -5.08
CA GLY A 589 8.68 24.34 -5.54
C GLY A 589 7.25 23.93 -5.18
N ALA A 590 6.28 24.58 -5.79
CA ALA A 590 4.86 24.47 -5.48
C ALA A 590 4.17 23.27 -6.15
N GLU A 591 4.80 22.56 -7.09
CA GLU A 591 4.20 21.40 -7.75
C GLU A 591 3.96 20.22 -6.80
N ASN A 592 4.53 20.24 -5.60
CA ASN A 592 4.33 19.21 -4.58
C ASN A 592 2.94 19.30 -3.92
N HIS A 593 1.88 19.11 -4.72
CA HIS A 593 0.48 19.12 -4.22
C HIS A 593 -0.12 17.74 -4.02
N SER A 594 0.62 16.68 -4.31
CA SER A 594 0.12 15.30 -4.12
C SER A 594 0.29 14.84 -2.67
N ALA A 595 -0.69 14.07 -2.18
CA ALA A 595 -0.65 13.50 -0.83
C ALA A 595 0.62 12.66 -0.60
N HIS A 596 0.98 11.80 -1.57
CA HIS A 596 2.20 10.99 -1.47
C HIS A 596 3.47 11.84 -1.45
N GLY A 597 3.53 12.92 -2.24
CA GLY A 597 4.67 13.84 -2.24
C GLY A 597 4.87 14.52 -0.89
N HIS A 598 3.80 15.01 -0.25
CA HIS A 598 3.87 15.57 1.10
C HIS A 598 4.31 14.55 2.14
N LEU A 599 3.79 13.31 2.10
CA LEU A 599 4.17 12.28 3.07
C LEU A 599 5.59 11.75 2.84
N HIS A 600 6.05 11.65 1.58
CA HIS A 600 7.46 11.35 1.27
C HIS A 600 8.37 12.46 1.82
N HIS A 601 7.98 13.73 1.66
CA HIS A 601 8.68 14.86 2.24
C HIS A 601 8.75 14.76 3.79
N ALA A 602 7.64 14.38 4.44
CA ALA A 602 7.61 14.19 5.89
C ALA A 602 8.54 13.07 6.37
N LEU A 603 8.59 11.93 5.66
CA LEU A 603 9.49 10.81 5.95
C LEU A 603 10.96 11.22 5.86
N ILE A 604 11.33 11.92 4.79
CA ILE A 604 12.70 12.42 4.60
C ILE A 604 13.07 13.44 5.67
N ALA A 605 12.18 14.40 5.96
CA ALA A 605 12.40 15.41 6.99
C ALA A 605 12.56 14.79 8.38
N ALA A 606 11.77 13.75 8.71
CA ALA A 606 11.90 13.01 9.97
C ALA A 606 13.28 12.33 10.09
N ARG A 607 13.78 11.70 9.01
CA ARG A 607 15.14 11.12 8.97
C ARG A 607 16.24 12.16 9.13
N LEU A 608 16.02 13.36 8.61
CA LEU A 608 16.93 14.49 8.76
C LEU A 608 16.77 15.23 10.11
N ARG A 609 15.88 14.77 11.00
CA ARG A 609 15.56 15.39 12.29
C ARG A 609 15.00 16.82 12.17
N ASP A 610 14.27 17.08 11.11
CA ASP A 610 13.58 18.35 10.89
C ASP A 610 12.09 18.20 11.25
N ALA A 611 11.79 18.29 12.56
CA ALA A 611 10.44 18.12 13.10
C ALA A 611 9.46 19.16 12.55
N GLY A 612 9.90 20.41 12.40
CA GLY A 612 9.07 21.50 11.89
C GLY A 612 8.62 21.24 10.45
N ARG A 613 9.54 20.80 9.60
CA ARG A 613 9.26 20.48 8.20
C ARG A 613 8.40 19.22 8.07
N ALA A 614 8.69 18.18 8.84
CA ALA A 614 7.88 16.96 8.86
C ALA A 614 6.43 17.26 9.28
N ALA A 615 6.26 18.03 10.36
CA ALA A 615 4.94 18.45 10.83
C ALA A 615 4.22 19.36 9.83
N HIS A 616 4.94 20.27 9.13
CA HIS A 616 4.37 21.11 8.09
C HIS A 616 3.84 20.26 6.92
N ALA A 617 4.64 19.34 6.41
CA ALA A 617 4.25 18.46 5.30
C ALA A 617 3.03 17.58 5.67
N LEU A 618 3.00 17.03 6.90
CA LEU A 618 1.87 16.30 7.41
C LEU A 618 0.59 17.15 7.47
N ARG A 619 0.69 18.40 7.95
CA ARG A 619 -0.46 19.32 8.00
C ARG A 619 -1.01 19.68 6.62
N GLN A 620 -0.19 19.70 5.55
CA GLN A 620 -0.68 19.90 4.18
C GLN A 620 -1.67 18.78 3.81
N VAL A 621 -1.41 17.55 4.21
CA VAL A 621 -2.30 16.41 3.94
C VAL A 621 -3.53 16.45 4.84
N LEU A 622 -3.39 16.74 6.13
CA LEU A 622 -4.51 16.79 7.07
C LEU A 622 -5.49 17.94 6.77
N GLY A 623 -4.98 19.10 6.32
CA GLY A 623 -5.78 20.29 6.03
C GLY A 623 -6.21 20.44 4.57
N GLY A 624 -5.71 19.59 3.66
CA GLY A 624 -5.91 19.74 2.21
C GLY A 624 -7.12 19.01 1.63
N ASP A 625 -8.03 18.51 2.46
CA ASP A 625 -9.22 17.74 2.04
C ASP A 625 -8.84 16.53 1.16
N PHE A 626 -7.89 15.73 1.66
CA PHE A 626 -7.41 14.51 0.98
C PHE A 626 -8.14 13.23 1.35
N PHE A 627 -9.00 13.24 2.39
CA PHE A 627 -9.64 12.02 2.89
C PHE A 627 -11.14 11.99 2.64
N HIS A 628 -11.65 10.85 2.19
CA HIS A 628 -13.06 10.52 2.09
C HIS A 628 -13.65 10.14 3.46
N ALA A 629 -14.97 10.07 3.58
CA ALA A 629 -15.61 9.63 4.82
C ALA A 629 -15.24 8.19 5.22
N SER A 630 -14.83 7.36 4.26
CA SER A 630 -14.24 6.04 4.50
C SER A 630 -12.86 6.07 5.20
N LEU A 631 -12.26 7.25 5.38
CA LEU A 631 -10.86 7.49 5.79
C LEU A 631 -9.83 6.94 4.80
N MET A 632 -10.25 6.54 3.60
CA MET A 632 -9.36 6.33 2.47
C MET A 632 -8.99 7.67 1.86
N SER A 633 -7.79 7.74 1.29
CA SER A 633 -7.26 9.00 0.77
C SER A 633 -7.57 9.24 -0.71
N ALA A 634 -7.23 10.45 -1.15
CA ALA A 634 -7.13 10.87 -2.53
C ALA A 634 -5.69 11.31 -2.84
N HIS A 635 -5.35 11.31 -4.12
CA HIS A 635 -4.01 11.72 -4.57
C HIS A 635 -3.83 13.24 -4.53
N TYR A 636 -4.87 14.00 -4.90
CA TYR A 636 -4.86 15.45 -4.92
C TYR A 636 -5.86 16.06 -3.93
N PRO A 637 -5.72 17.35 -3.59
CA PRO A 637 -6.67 18.08 -2.75
C PRO A 637 -8.11 18.01 -3.27
N ARG A 638 -9.08 18.30 -2.41
CA ARG A 638 -10.53 18.24 -2.72
C ARG A 638 -10.98 16.84 -3.10
N ARG A 639 -10.30 15.83 -2.57
CA ARG A 639 -10.59 14.40 -2.78
C ARG A 639 -10.58 14.01 -4.25
N ASP A 640 -9.74 14.66 -5.04
CA ASP A 640 -9.56 14.34 -6.44
C ASP A 640 -8.64 13.12 -6.60
N VAL A 641 -9.07 12.16 -7.39
CA VAL A 641 -8.43 10.86 -7.63
C VAL A 641 -8.32 10.00 -6.36
N TYR A 642 -9.32 9.14 -6.13
CA TYR A 642 -9.31 8.12 -5.05
C TYR A 642 -8.04 7.25 -5.12
N ASN A 643 -7.34 7.15 -3.99
CA ASN A 643 -6.00 6.57 -3.95
C ASN A 643 -5.65 6.20 -2.49
N ALA A 644 -4.92 5.11 -2.28
CA ALA A 644 -4.57 4.59 -0.96
C ALA A 644 -3.27 5.16 -0.37
N ASP A 645 -2.52 5.95 -1.13
CA ASP A 645 -1.15 6.32 -0.78
C ASP A 645 -1.06 7.00 0.59
N ALA A 646 -1.83 8.06 0.83
CA ALA A 646 -1.74 8.78 2.09
C ALA A 646 -2.28 7.95 3.26
N ALA A 647 -3.38 7.24 3.06
CA ALA A 647 -3.96 6.39 4.09
C ALA A 647 -2.96 5.32 4.57
N HIS A 648 -2.26 4.67 3.65
CA HIS A 648 -1.30 3.60 3.98
C HIS A 648 0.06 4.11 4.45
N THR A 649 0.51 5.27 3.95
CA THR A 649 1.84 5.82 4.28
C THR A 649 1.86 6.53 5.63
N LEU A 650 0.75 7.16 6.05
CA LEU A 650 0.68 7.99 7.25
C LEU A 650 1.12 7.26 8.54
N PRO A 651 0.75 5.99 8.79
CA PRO A 651 1.29 5.26 9.93
C PRO A 651 2.82 5.18 9.95
N GLY A 652 3.44 5.01 8.77
CA GLY A 652 4.89 5.01 8.63
C GLY A 652 5.53 6.35 8.94
N VAL A 653 4.90 7.46 8.52
CA VAL A 653 5.37 8.81 8.84
C VAL A 653 5.40 9.01 10.36
N LEU A 654 4.32 8.66 11.07
CA LEU A 654 4.26 8.80 12.53
C LEU A 654 5.26 7.90 13.24
N ILE A 655 5.47 6.67 12.77
CA ILE A 655 6.51 5.79 13.33
C ILE A 655 7.90 6.42 13.12
N GLU A 656 8.24 6.88 11.90
CA GLU A 656 9.54 7.50 11.59
C GLU A 656 9.79 8.80 12.38
N MET A 657 8.74 9.55 12.71
CA MET A 657 8.86 10.75 13.55
C MET A 657 9.17 10.41 15.03
N LEU A 658 8.88 9.20 15.48
CA LEU A 658 8.98 8.77 16.88
C LEU A 658 10.09 7.73 17.11
N VAL A 659 10.26 6.77 16.22
CA VAL A 659 11.22 5.66 16.36
C VAL A 659 11.85 5.36 15.00
N GLN A 660 13.18 5.46 14.91
CA GLN A 660 13.94 5.03 13.73
C GLN A 660 14.95 3.96 14.14
N SER A 661 15.20 3.00 13.26
CA SER A 661 16.20 1.96 13.53
C SER A 661 16.98 1.57 12.27
N THR A 662 18.26 1.25 12.48
CA THR A 662 19.09 0.46 11.56
C THR A 662 19.50 -0.84 12.28
N PRO A 663 20.22 -1.77 11.66
CA PRO A 663 20.71 -2.96 12.35
C PRO A 663 21.54 -2.69 13.60
N ASP A 664 22.18 -1.52 13.67
CA ASP A 664 23.14 -1.14 14.74
C ASP A 664 22.77 0.16 15.46
N ARG A 665 21.63 0.79 15.15
CA ARG A 665 21.25 2.09 15.72
C ARG A 665 19.78 2.16 16.07
N LEU A 666 19.47 2.79 17.20
CA LEU A 666 18.13 3.21 17.61
C LEU A 666 18.10 4.74 17.78
N VAL A 667 17.15 5.40 17.13
CA VAL A 667 16.89 6.82 17.33
C VAL A 667 15.49 6.99 17.91
N LEU A 668 15.39 7.66 19.05
CA LEU A 668 14.12 7.93 19.73
C LEU A 668 13.77 9.40 19.64
N LEU A 669 12.51 9.68 19.30
CA LEU A 669 11.92 11.01 19.21
C LEU A 669 12.68 11.98 18.29
N PRO A 670 13.07 11.54 17.07
CA PRO A 670 13.87 12.38 16.16
C PRO A 670 13.11 13.62 15.67
N ALA A 671 11.78 13.56 15.57
CA ALA A 671 10.98 14.62 14.93
C ALA A 671 9.55 14.70 15.50
N VAL A 672 9.41 14.75 16.83
CA VAL A 672 8.09 14.85 17.50
C VAL A 672 7.38 16.14 17.09
N PRO A 673 6.12 16.08 16.62
CA PRO A 673 5.36 17.28 16.31
C PRO A 673 5.00 18.07 17.59
N ASP A 674 5.10 19.40 17.54
CA ASP A 674 4.68 20.27 18.66
C ASP A 674 3.19 20.09 19.01
N SER A 675 2.35 19.67 18.06
CA SER A 675 0.94 19.37 18.28
C SER A 675 0.69 18.08 19.08
N CYS A 676 1.71 17.25 19.27
CA CYS A 676 1.64 15.98 19.99
C CYS A 676 2.68 15.93 21.12
N PRO A 677 2.59 16.83 22.12
CA PRO A 677 3.60 16.94 23.18
C PRO A 677 3.60 15.75 24.14
N THR A 678 2.55 14.95 24.12
CA THR A 678 2.41 13.72 24.91
C THR A 678 1.91 12.60 24.05
N GLY A 679 2.26 11.35 24.39
CA GLY A 679 1.69 10.19 23.72
C GLY A 679 2.33 8.89 24.12
N GLU A 680 1.80 7.83 23.54
CA GLU A 680 2.29 6.48 23.71
C GLU A 680 2.20 5.73 22.35
N LEU A 681 3.31 5.10 21.94
CA LEU A 681 3.41 4.23 20.77
C LEU A 681 3.91 2.86 21.25
N ARG A 682 3.16 1.80 21.00
CA ARG A 682 3.52 0.44 21.46
C ARG A 682 3.69 -0.53 20.31
N GLY A 683 4.58 -1.50 20.49
CA GLY A 683 4.72 -2.68 19.64
C GLY A 683 5.55 -2.48 18.38
N VAL A 684 6.22 -1.33 18.21
CA VAL A 684 7.03 -1.05 17.01
C VAL A 684 8.21 -2.01 16.90
N ARG A 685 8.43 -2.57 15.72
CA ARG A 685 9.55 -3.46 15.43
C ARG A 685 10.77 -2.69 14.93
N THR A 686 11.95 -3.18 15.30
CA THR A 686 13.24 -2.57 14.92
C THR A 686 14.11 -3.52 14.13
N ARG A 687 14.95 -2.98 13.25
CA ARG A 687 15.85 -3.74 12.37
C ARG A 687 16.92 -4.55 13.12
N PHE A 688 17.23 -4.19 14.35
CA PHE A 688 18.09 -5.00 15.22
C PHE A 688 17.36 -6.09 16.02
N GLY A 689 16.07 -6.36 15.73
CA GLY A 689 15.30 -7.45 16.31
C GLY A 689 14.82 -7.17 17.74
N ALA A 690 14.21 -6.02 17.96
CA ALA A 690 13.52 -5.72 19.20
C ALA A 690 12.13 -5.12 18.94
N GLU A 691 11.26 -5.20 19.97
CA GLU A 691 10.01 -4.46 20.03
C GLU A 691 10.21 -3.25 20.93
N ILE A 692 9.62 -2.11 20.54
CA ILE A 692 9.70 -0.86 21.30
C ILE A 692 8.30 -0.44 21.76
N ASP A 693 8.18 -0.17 23.08
CA ASP A 693 7.09 0.64 23.62
C ASP A 693 7.68 1.98 24.08
N LEU A 694 7.12 3.08 23.60
CA LEU A 694 7.59 4.44 23.82
C LEU A 694 6.46 5.29 24.38
N SER A 695 6.70 5.99 25.49
CA SER A 695 5.83 7.04 26.01
C SER A 695 6.61 8.33 26.21
N TRP A 696 5.98 9.47 25.93
CA TRP A 696 6.64 10.77 26.06
C TRP A 696 5.69 11.85 26.61
N THR A 697 6.30 12.81 27.28
CA THR A 697 5.68 14.02 27.81
C THR A 697 6.63 15.20 27.60
N PRO A 698 6.23 16.46 27.85
CA PRO A 698 7.15 17.59 27.82
C PRO A 698 8.34 17.44 28.77
N ASP A 699 8.19 16.69 29.87
CA ASP A 699 9.21 16.53 30.92
C ASP A 699 10.20 15.40 30.60
N GLY A 700 9.87 14.47 29.72
CA GLY A 700 10.74 13.35 29.39
C GLY A 700 10.03 12.20 28.64
N ALA A 701 10.81 11.17 28.36
CA ALA A 701 10.28 9.99 27.71
C ALA A 701 10.76 8.70 28.39
N ARG A 702 9.96 7.65 28.26
CA ARG A 702 10.28 6.30 28.69
C ARG A 702 10.13 5.35 27.52
N ALA A 703 11.17 4.59 27.22
CA ALA A 703 11.11 3.52 26.24
C ALA A 703 11.39 2.17 26.92
N VAL A 704 10.63 1.14 26.53
CA VAL A 704 10.91 -0.25 26.86
C VAL A 704 11.36 -0.93 25.59
N VAL A 705 12.60 -1.38 25.58
CA VAL A 705 13.20 -2.16 24.49
C VAL A 705 13.12 -3.63 24.86
N LYS A 706 12.43 -4.44 24.05
CA LYS A 706 12.22 -5.88 24.26
C LYS A 706 13.00 -6.66 23.20
N PRO A 707 14.28 -6.98 23.42
CA PRO A 707 15.13 -7.59 22.41
C PRO A 707 14.85 -9.08 22.25
N SER A 708 14.75 -9.55 21.01
CA SER A 708 14.70 -10.98 20.67
C SER A 708 16.10 -11.59 20.48
N ARG A 709 17.13 -10.74 20.37
CA ARG A 709 18.54 -11.13 20.14
C ARG A 709 19.46 -10.32 21.05
N THR A 710 20.57 -10.97 21.47
CA THR A 710 21.64 -10.27 22.16
C THR A 710 22.45 -9.48 21.15
N HIS A 711 22.52 -8.16 21.34
CA HIS A 711 23.18 -7.25 20.41
C HIS A 711 23.61 -5.97 21.10
N ARG A 712 24.64 -5.30 20.55
CA ARG A 712 25.07 -3.97 20.98
C ARG A 712 24.72 -2.98 19.87
N ILE A 713 24.00 -1.93 20.22
CA ILE A 713 23.57 -0.87 19.31
C ILE A 713 23.99 0.50 19.79
N ASP A 714 23.89 1.49 18.94
CA ASP A 714 24.10 2.89 19.25
C ASP A 714 22.74 3.59 19.48
N LEU A 715 22.48 4.02 20.70
CA LEU A 715 21.28 4.78 21.04
C LEU A 715 21.54 6.27 20.77
N ARG A 716 20.69 6.87 19.94
CA ARG A 716 20.69 8.31 19.62
C ARG A 716 19.46 8.99 20.20
N THR A 717 19.68 10.07 20.93
CA THR A 717 18.64 10.91 21.52
C THR A 717 18.97 12.38 21.31
N SER A 718 18.11 13.28 21.78
CA SER A 718 18.43 14.72 21.85
C SER A 718 19.68 15.01 22.69
N SER A 719 19.98 14.16 23.67
CA SER A 719 21.11 14.30 24.57
C SER A 719 22.45 13.80 24.04
N GLY A 720 22.46 13.15 22.85
CA GLY A 720 23.66 12.63 22.20
C GLY A 720 23.61 11.14 21.89
N ALA A 721 24.80 10.52 21.79
CA ALA A 721 25.01 9.12 21.46
C ALA A 721 25.53 8.34 22.66
N GLN A 722 25.05 7.11 22.84
CA GLN A 722 25.57 6.17 23.83
C GLN A 722 25.38 4.73 23.39
N PRO A 723 26.35 3.84 23.69
CA PRO A 723 26.19 2.43 23.41
C PRO A 723 25.10 1.83 24.32
N LEU A 724 24.33 0.89 23.76
CA LEU A 724 23.29 0.17 24.48
C LEU A 724 23.48 -1.34 24.25
N ASP A 725 23.80 -2.04 25.33
CA ASP A 725 23.88 -3.50 25.31
C ASP A 725 22.48 -4.08 25.56
N LEU A 726 22.04 -4.95 24.67
CA LEU A 726 20.76 -5.65 24.70
C LEU A 726 21.00 -7.14 24.90
N VAL A 727 20.23 -7.77 25.78
CA VAL A 727 20.25 -9.21 26.03
C VAL A 727 18.92 -9.81 25.64
N ALA A 728 18.95 -10.85 24.82
CA ALA A 728 17.73 -11.53 24.34
C ALA A 728 16.82 -11.95 25.51
N GLY A 729 15.54 -11.54 25.44
CA GLY A 729 14.53 -11.87 26.46
C GLY A 729 14.59 -11.01 27.73
N GLU A 730 15.50 -10.03 27.83
CA GLU A 730 15.60 -9.12 28.98
C GLU A 730 15.16 -7.70 28.56
N ASP A 731 14.04 -7.25 29.06
CA ASP A 731 13.52 -5.92 28.77
C ASP A 731 14.48 -4.83 29.29
N ARG A 732 14.80 -3.88 28.42
CA ARG A 732 15.63 -2.73 28.77
C ARG A 732 14.79 -1.47 28.87
N VAL A 733 14.68 -0.90 30.06
CA VAL A 733 13.98 0.37 30.30
C VAL A 733 14.94 1.54 30.15
N LEU A 734 14.58 2.48 29.29
CA LEU A 734 15.31 3.72 29.05
C LEU A 734 14.47 4.89 29.54
N THR A 735 15.07 5.79 30.28
CA THR A 735 14.46 7.07 30.69
C THR A 735 15.25 8.19 30.04
N LEU A 736 14.57 8.99 29.25
CA LEU A 736 15.14 10.10 28.49
C LEU A 736 14.63 11.42 29.07
N ARG A 737 15.51 12.42 29.18
CA ARG A 737 15.08 13.79 29.44
C ARG A 737 14.82 14.47 28.10
N THR A 738 13.64 15.04 27.91
CA THR A 738 13.39 15.98 26.83
C THR A 738 13.92 17.34 27.25
N ARG A 739 14.60 18.02 26.36
CA ARG A 739 15.08 19.38 26.64
C ARG A 739 14.01 20.39 26.30
#